data_7c3431120d3c7af5b5d14fe97c948f29
#
_entry.id   7c3431120d3c7af5b5d14fe97c948f29
#
_cell.length_a   1.000
_cell.length_b   1.000
_cell.length_c   1.000
_cell.angle_alpha   90.00
_cell.angle_beta   90.00
_cell.angle_gamma   90.00
#
_symmetry.space_group_name_H-M   'P 1'
#
loop_
_entity.id
_entity.type
_entity.pdbx_description
1 polymer ?
#
loop_
_entity_poly.entity_id
_entity_poly.type
_entity_poly.pdbx_seq_one_letter_code
_entity_poly.pdbx_strand_id
1 'polypeptide(L)'
;MIRFPFAFLILLILFAPVFSQQRSEAAKISTITEKVAGMEKFPGYFPFYWEAKTGKLWLEIDKWNTEFLYVESLPAGIGSNDIGLDRGQLGQSFIVRFDRVGPRVLLVAPNYDFRAITNNSDERLAVKDAFAESTLWGFEISAEENNHVLVDATSFYLRDVHQVTNTLQRSQQGTYRLDSTRSAFYLPNTKNFPLNTEVETTLTFTGEPTGQFVRQVVPAPEAITVRERHSFVQLPGPGFKPRVFDPRASYSGINFMDFATPIEEPITKRFIARHRLQKKDPSAVASEPVEPIVYYVDRGAPEPVRSALIEGASWWNQAFTAIGYKDAFRVEVMPSNVDPMDVRYNVIQWVHRSTRGWSYGNSLTDPRTGEIIQGRVSLGSLRDRQDFLIAEGLLAPYEKGKQLSPKLLEMVLARLRQLAAHEVGHTLGLQHNYAASPVNRASVMDYPAPYAKLGADGIPDLSDAYAKGIGEWDKVSIAYGYQDFPTSVDEKTALDQILSQAFARGLMYLTDQDARPASASSSVAHLWDNGTNVVDELGNVMKVRAAALRRFGENNIRDGAPMATIEDVLVPIYMYHRYQVEAVAKVVGGQDYTFSLKGKGDRNPQIVAPEEQRRALAAVLDTIKPDALMLPEPLLRLIPPRPSGYPRTREDFRIRTQPTFDALAPAEAIADHVSSFLFNSERAARLVQFHARDSRNPGLSEVIDRIVNSTWKSPVATGYAEEIQHTVNMVILGDLMGLASAERAPNQVRAIAELKLDQLKNWLGSQRTLTMDESHRAFLFYATEQIKRFQDDPKKMNLTRPQDPPDGQPIGSFACDW
;
A
#
# COMPACT_ATOMS: atom_id res chain seq x y z
N MET A 1 -59.40 19.18 59.04
CA MET A 1 -59.89 20.35 59.87
C MET A 1 -59.58 21.59 59.05
N ILE A 2 -60.63 22.21 58.56
CA ILE A 2 -61.08 23.58 58.80
C ILE A 2 -60.20 24.63 58.10
N ARG A 3 -60.68 25.15 56.95
CA ARG A 3 -61.40 26.46 56.69
C ARG A 3 -60.47 27.68 56.95
N PHE A 4 -60.36 28.77 56.16
CA PHE A 4 -61.23 29.47 55.20
C PHE A 4 -60.47 30.59 54.50
N PRO A 5 -60.95 31.31 53.54
CA PRO A 5 -60.27 32.06 52.49
C PRO A 5 -60.18 33.57 52.82
N PHE A 6 -59.20 34.23 52.11
CA PHE A 6 -59.24 35.70 52.04
C PHE A 6 -59.23 36.10 50.55
N ALA A 7 -60.31 36.69 50.15
CA ALA A 7 -60.42 37.36 48.88
C ALA A 7 -59.73 38.73 48.93
N PHE A 8 -58.83 39.00 47.96
CA PHE A 8 -58.34 40.34 47.70
C PHE A 8 -58.71 40.76 46.30
N LEU A 9 -59.50 41.77 46.22
CA LEU A 9 -59.99 42.45 45.05
C LEU A 9 -58.83 43.35 44.55
N ILE A 10 -58.20 43.08 43.43
CA ILE A 10 -57.21 44.00 42.82
C ILE A 10 -57.81 44.52 41.51
N LEU A 11 -57.90 45.82 41.50
CA LEU A 11 -58.34 46.71 40.42
C LEU A 11 -57.44 46.55 39.17
N LEU A 12 -57.94 46.07 38.06
CA LEU A 12 -57.21 45.92 36.77
C LEU A 12 -57.21 47.32 36.11
N ILE A 13 -56.03 48.00 36.15
CA ILE A 13 -55.77 49.17 35.29
C ILE A 13 -55.15 48.56 33.96
N LEU A 14 -55.98 48.65 32.91
CA LEU A 14 -55.56 48.31 31.52
C LEU A 14 -54.54 49.34 31.03
N PHE A 15 -53.25 49.00 31.11
CA PHE A 15 -52.24 49.65 30.23
C PHE A 15 -52.11 48.84 28.95
N ALA A 16 -52.59 49.34 27.83
CA ALA A 16 -52.30 48.81 26.51
C ALA A 16 -50.87 49.20 26.15
N PRO A 17 -49.98 48.22 25.93
CA PRO A 17 -48.69 48.54 25.35
C PRO A 17 -48.90 48.81 23.85
N VAL A 18 -48.57 49.99 23.42
CA VAL A 18 -48.39 50.36 22.02
C VAL A 18 -47.17 49.60 21.53
N PHE A 19 -47.35 48.40 20.93
CA PHE A 19 -46.32 47.75 20.19
C PHE A 19 -46.04 48.57 18.93
N SER A 20 -45.04 49.43 19.00
CA SER A 20 -44.36 49.93 17.82
C SER A 20 -43.74 48.74 17.08
N GLN A 21 -44.42 48.24 16.03
CA GLN A 21 -43.75 47.39 15.04
C GLN A 21 -42.67 48.21 14.37
N GLN A 22 -41.45 48.18 14.94
CA GLN A 22 -40.28 48.43 14.13
C GLN A 22 -40.22 47.32 13.09
N ARG A 23 -40.70 47.63 11.85
CA ARG A 23 -40.27 46.91 10.67
C ARG A 23 -38.74 47.01 10.68
N SER A 24 -38.06 45.91 11.02
CA SER A 24 -36.65 45.79 10.68
C SER A 24 -36.64 45.90 9.16
N GLU A 25 -36.17 46.99 8.61
CA GLU A 25 -35.70 46.99 7.23
C GLU A 25 -34.75 45.81 7.10
N ALA A 26 -35.11 44.85 6.26
CA ALA A 26 -34.17 43.78 5.90
C ALA A 26 -32.90 44.45 5.43
N ALA A 27 -31.81 44.25 6.19
CA ALA A 27 -30.55 44.90 5.86
C ALA A 27 -30.22 44.55 4.39
N LYS A 28 -30.12 45.60 3.57
CA LYS A 28 -29.87 45.47 2.13
C LYS A 28 -28.54 44.74 2.00
N ILE A 29 -28.60 43.52 1.47
CA ILE A 29 -27.37 42.73 1.20
C ILE A 29 -26.48 43.56 0.26
N SER A 30 -25.21 43.78 0.60
CA SER A 30 -24.24 44.52 -0.21
C SER A 30 -23.99 43.84 -1.55
N THR A 31 -23.60 44.60 -2.55
CA THR A 31 -23.11 44.02 -3.81
C THR A 31 -21.75 43.36 -3.59
N ILE A 32 -21.42 42.33 -4.41
CA ILE A 32 -20.10 41.71 -4.37
C ILE A 32 -19.02 42.74 -4.62
N THR A 33 -19.21 43.60 -5.63
CA THR A 33 -18.27 44.67 -6.01
C THR A 33 -17.97 45.61 -4.81
N GLU A 34 -18.98 46.00 -4.03
CA GLU A 34 -18.78 46.83 -2.83
C GLU A 34 -18.02 46.06 -1.74
N LYS A 35 -18.38 44.80 -1.53
CA LYS A 35 -17.83 43.98 -0.45
C LYS A 35 -16.37 43.65 -0.64
N VAL A 36 -15.91 43.36 -1.88
CA VAL A 36 -14.53 42.96 -2.19
C VAL A 36 -13.63 44.13 -2.54
N ALA A 37 -14.09 45.36 -2.40
CA ALA A 37 -13.30 46.53 -2.71
C ALA A 37 -11.99 46.56 -1.90
N GLY A 38 -10.85 46.57 -2.60
CA GLY A 38 -9.52 46.54 -1.99
C GLY A 38 -9.02 45.18 -1.58
N MET A 39 -9.71 44.09 -1.86
CA MET A 39 -9.26 42.70 -1.70
C MET A 39 -8.47 42.21 -2.93
N GLU A 40 -7.59 41.27 -2.76
CA GLU A 40 -6.89 40.61 -3.87
C GLU A 40 -7.81 39.54 -4.50
N LYS A 41 -8.03 39.65 -5.83
CA LYS A 41 -8.87 38.73 -6.58
C LYS A 41 -8.07 37.58 -7.21
N PHE A 42 -8.51 36.34 -7.04
CA PHE A 42 -7.99 35.14 -7.69
C PHE A 42 -9.02 34.60 -8.70
N PRO A 43 -8.90 35.01 -9.98
CA PRO A 43 -9.82 34.53 -11.02
C PRO A 43 -9.53 33.10 -11.43
N GLY A 44 -10.55 32.28 -11.71
CA GLY A 44 -10.41 30.89 -12.13
C GLY A 44 -11.72 30.13 -12.03
N TYR A 45 -11.68 28.82 -11.73
CA TYR A 45 -12.85 27.94 -11.75
C TYR A 45 -13.97 28.41 -10.81
N PHE A 46 -13.65 28.64 -9.52
CA PHE A 46 -14.48 29.44 -8.60
C PHE A 46 -13.65 30.65 -8.18
N PRO A 47 -14.06 31.88 -8.57
CA PRO A 47 -13.35 33.08 -8.12
C PRO A 47 -13.35 33.22 -6.61
N PHE A 48 -12.23 33.66 -6.03
CA PHE A 48 -12.17 33.98 -4.61
C PHE A 48 -11.34 35.24 -4.37
N TYR A 49 -11.49 35.79 -3.17
CA TYR A 49 -10.85 37.05 -2.79
C TYR A 49 -10.18 36.90 -1.44
N TRP A 50 -8.97 37.46 -1.34
CA TRP A 50 -8.19 37.48 -0.11
C TRP A 50 -8.29 38.85 0.55
N GLU A 51 -8.81 38.92 1.79
CA GLU A 51 -8.88 40.11 2.63
C GLU A 51 -7.70 40.11 3.61
N ALA A 52 -6.59 40.73 3.23
CA ALA A 52 -5.35 40.72 4.01
C ALA A 52 -5.47 41.33 5.42
N LYS A 53 -6.35 42.30 5.61
CA LYS A 53 -6.54 42.97 6.91
C LYS A 53 -7.13 42.07 7.98
N THR A 54 -8.03 41.18 7.60
CA THR A 54 -8.76 40.28 8.51
C THR A 54 -8.29 38.83 8.41
N GLY A 55 -7.47 38.49 7.43
CA GLY A 55 -7.04 37.11 7.17
C GLY A 55 -8.19 36.24 6.66
N LYS A 56 -9.16 36.82 5.96
CA LYS A 56 -10.32 36.10 5.46
C LYS A 56 -10.23 35.75 4.00
N LEU A 57 -10.78 34.60 3.63
CA LEU A 57 -10.97 34.20 2.26
C LEU A 57 -12.45 34.16 1.91
N TRP A 58 -12.81 34.94 0.91
CA TRP A 58 -14.16 35.07 0.41
C TRP A 58 -14.32 34.31 -0.90
N LEU A 59 -15.26 33.35 -0.93
CA LEU A 59 -15.56 32.54 -2.11
C LEU A 59 -16.75 33.10 -2.86
N GLU A 60 -16.57 33.34 -4.15
CA GLU A 60 -17.67 33.71 -5.07
C GLU A 60 -18.26 32.44 -5.71
N ILE A 61 -19.56 32.23 -5.51
CA ILE A 61 -20.27 31.08 -6.04
C ILE A 61 -21.19 31.54 -7.15
N ASP A 62 -20.90 31.09 -8.36
CA ASP A 62 -21.56 31.43 -9.61
C ASP A 62 -22.21 30.22 -10.33
N LYS A 63 -21.88 28.97 -9.88
CA LYS A 63 -22.32 27.73 -10.49
C LYS A 63 -23.32 27.01 -9.59
N TRP A 64 -24.59 27.22 -9.87
CA TRP A 64 -25.70 26.62 -9.14
C TRP A 64 -26.10 25.27 -9.74
N ASN A 65 -26.39 24.28 -8.87
CA ASN A 65 -26.79 22.93 -9.28
C ASN A 65 -25.80 22.27 -10.25
N THR A 66 -24.56 22.74 -10.25
CA THR A 66 -23.49 22.20 -11.07
C THR A 66 -22.60 21.33 -10.18
N GLU A 67 -22.43 20.09 -10.59
CA GLU A 67 -21.56 19.16 -9.86
C GLU A 67 -20.09 19.39 -10.21
N PHE A 68 -19.25 19.25 -9.19
CA PHE A 68 -17.80 19.29 -9.31
C PHE A 68 -17.18 18.33 -8.30
N LEU A 69 -15.89 18.02 -8.46
CA LEU A 69 -15.18 17.17 -7.53
C LEU A 69 -14.54 18.06 -6.43
N TYR A 70 -14.83 17.78 -5.18
CA TYR A 70 -14.12 18.31 -4.02
C TYR A 70 -13.12 17.29 -3.54
N VAL A 71 -11.84 17.67 -3.47
CA VAL A 71 -10.73 16.78 -3.12
C VAL A 71 -9.94 17.39 -1.97
N GLU A 72 -9.63 16.57 -0.99
CA GLU A 72 -8.76 16.87 0.13
C GLU A 72 -7.39 16.26 -0.12
N SER A 73 -6.31 16.96 0.26
CA SER A 73 -4.97 16.42 0.10
C SER A 73 -3.97 17.00 1.11
N LEU A 74 -2.83 16.33 1.28
CA LEU A 74 -1.73 16.71 2.16
C LEU A 74 -0.48 17.09 1.33
N PRO A 75 -0.39 18.31 0.79
CA PRO A 75 0.74 18.71 -0.04
C PRO A 75 2.06 18.83 0.72
N ALA A 76 2.02 19.01 2.06
CA ALA A 76 3.19 18.98 2.92
C ALA A 76 2.82 18.32 4.25
N GLY A 77 3.34 17.13 4.44
CA GLY A 77 3.15 16.31 5.65
C GLY A 77 4.36 16.38 6.59
N ILE A 78 4.52 15.36 7.41
CA ILE A 78 5.57 15.27 8.43
C ILE A 78 6.74 14.35 8.05
N GLY A 79 6.80 13.89 6.81
CA GLY A 79 7.95 13.16 6.28
C GLY A 79 8.10 11.72 6.77
N SER A 80 7.01 11.04 7.11
CA SER A 80 7.02 9.65 7.56
C SER A 80 5.86 8.85 7.00
N ASN A 81 6.15 7.77 6.27
CA ASN A 81 5.14 6.78 5.88
C ASN A 81 4.61 5.99 7.08
N ASP A 82 5.44 5.79 8.12
CA ASP A 82 5.06 5.01 9.31
C ASP A 82 3.91 5.67 10.08
N ILE A 83 3.82 6.98 9.97
CA ILE A 83 2.71 7.74 10.55
C ILE A 83 1.53 7.79 9.57
N GLY A 84 1.78 7.68 8.27
CA GLY A 84 0.76 7.84 7.23
C GLY A 84 0.47 9.29 6.88
N LEU A 85 1.40 10.21 7.12
CA LEU A 85 1.28 11.66 6.87
C LEU A 85 2.49 12.19 6.12
N ASP A 86 2.76 11.67 4.93
CA ASP A 86 3.84 12.16 4.09
C ASP A 86 3.33 13.04 2.93
N ARG A 87 4.26 13.74 2.31
CA ARG A 87 3.96 14.70 1.23
C ARG A 87 3.24 14.06 0.04
N GLY A 88 2.20 14.70 -0.44
CA GLY A 88 1.56 14.38 -1.71
C GLY A 88 0.38 13.42 -1.62
N GLN A 89 -0.03 13.03 -0.41
CA GLN A 89 -1.18 12.14 -0.23
C GLN A 89 -2.48 12.80 -0.68
N LEU A 90 -3.31 12.06 -1.40
CA LEU A 90 -4.70 12.38 -1.62
C LEU A 90 -5.52 11.91 -0.41
N GLY A 91 -6.45 12.74 0.01
CA GLY A 91 -7.47 12.40 1.01
C GLY A 91 -8.77 11.95 0.37
N GLN A 92 -9.88 12.26 1.02
CA GLN A 92 -11.20 11.95 0.50
C GLN A 92 -11.53 12.82 -0.72
N SER A 93 -12.38 12.29 -1.59
CA SER A 93 -12.93 13.00 -2.72
C SER A 93 -14.44 12.79 -2.80
N PHE A 94 -15.17 13.87 -3.12
CA PHE A 94 -16.62 13.84 -3.18
C PHE A 94 -17.09 14.56 -4.44
N ILE A 95 -18.06 14.02 -5.15
CA ILE A 95 -18.87 14.87 -6.02
C ILE A 95 -19.71 15.76 -5.11
N VAL A 96 -19.70 17.06 -5.38
CA VAL A 96 -20.46 18.04 -4.62
C VAL A 96 -21.13 19.05 -5.55
N ARG A 97 -22.16 19.73 -5.01
CA ARG A 97 -22.77 20.91 -5.64
C ARG A 97 -23.09 21.95 -4.59
N PHE A 98 -23.27 23.20 -5.04
CA PHE A 98 -23.78 24.27 -4.20
C PHE A 98 -25.30 24.40 -4.37
N ASP A 99 -26.04 24.24 -3.28
CA ASP A 99 -27.50 24.42 -3.20
C ASP A 99 -27.80 25.70 -2.41
N ARG A 100 -28.55 26.65 -3.00
CA ARG A 100 -28.99 27.87 -2.31
C ARG A 100 -30.33 27.63 -1.63
N VAL A 101 -30.39 27.88 -0.32
CA VAL A 101 -31.59 27.78 0.50
C VAL A 101 -31.76 29.06 1.29
N GLY A 102 -32.55 30.00 0.73
CA GLY A 102 -32.72 31.33 1.31
C GLY A 102 -31.40 32.06 1.49
N PRO A 103 -31.01 32.47 2.72
CA PRO A 103 -29.77 33.21 2.98
C PRO A 103 -28.54 32.29 3.12
N ARG A 104 -28.68 30.99 2.89
CA ARG A 104 -27.62 30.00 3.05
C ARG A 104 -27.24 29.35 1.72
N VAL A 105 -25.99 28.95 1.63
CA VAL A 105 -25.48 28.06 0.58
C VAL A 105 -24.96 26.79 1.25
N LEU A 106 -25.45 25.65 0.81
CA LEU A 106 -25.05 24.35 1.30
C LEU A 106 -24.11 23.70 0.29
N LEU A 107 -23.00 23.14 0.76
CA LEU A 107 -22.14 22.24 -0.02
C LEU A 107 -22.63 20.81 0.20
N VAL A 108 -23.31 20.27 -0.79
CA VAL A 108 -24.01 18.98 -0.71
C VAL A 108 -23.28 17.95 -1.55
N ALA A 109 -23.01 16.78 -0.96
CA ALA A 109 -22.48 15.61 -1.64
C ALA A 109 -23.63 14.62 -1.92
N PRO A 110 -24.04 14.45 -3.18
CA PRO A 110 -24.99 13.42 -3.59
C PRO A 110 -24.43 12.02 -3.35
N ASN A 111 -25.31 11.06 -3.11
CA ASN A 111 -24.92 9.67 -2.95
C ASN A 111 -24.89 8.97 -4.30
N TYR A 112 -23.70 8.81 -4.86
CA TYR A 112 -23.47 8.15 -6.15
C TYR A 112 -23.32 6.64 -6.09
N ASP A 113 -23.31 6.04 -4.90
CA ASP A 113 -23.27 4.58 -4.75
C ASP A 113 -24.61 3.92 -5.07
N PHE A 114 -25.70 4.72 -5.00
CA PHE A 114 -27.06 4.30 -5.26
C PHE A 114 -27.71 5.19 -6.32
N ARG A 115 -28.06 4.62 -7.46
CA ARG A 115 -28.56 5.36 -8.63
C ARG A 115 -29.82 4.72 -9.20
N ALA A 116 -30.55 5.48 -10.01
CA ALA A 116 -31.53 4.98 -10.97
C ALA A 116 -31.21 5.59 -12.34
N ILE A 117 -30.57 4.82 -13.22
CA ILE A 117 -30.20 5.25 -14.57
C ILE A 117 -31.42 5.03 -15.48
N THR A 118 -32.37 5.95 -15.40
CA THR A 118 -33.66 5.87 -16.09
C THR A 118 -34.13 7.27 -16.53
N ASN A 119 -35.02 7.30 -17.50
CA ASN A 119 -35.73 8.53 -17.89
C ASN A 119 -36.94 8.84 -16.94
N ASN A 120 -37.35 7.88 -16.11
CA ASN A 120 -38.44 8.07 -15.17
C ASN A 120 -37.98 8.93 -13.98
N SER A 121 -38.53 10.14 -13.85
CA SER A 121 -38.21 11.08 -12.77
C SER A 121 -38.60 10.59 -11.39
N ASP A 122 -39.73 9.86 -11.29
CA ASP A 122 -40.25 9.40 -10.01
C ASP A 122 -39.38 8.25 -9.48
N GLU A 123 -38.88 7.37 -10.35
CA GLU A 123 -37.94 6.34 -10.00
C GLU A 123 -36.61 6.92 -9.51
N ARG A 124 -36.06 7.94 -10.20
CA ARG A 124 -34.89 8.67 -9.72
C ARG A 124 -35.12 9.32 -8.37
N LEU A 125 -36.29 9.94 -8.17
CA LEU A 125 -36.65 10.57 -6.90
C LEU A 125 -36.75 9.53 -5.77
N ALA A 126 -37.40 8.40 -6.04
CA ALA A 126 -37.54 7.32 -5.05
C ALA A 126 -36.18 6.80 -4.55
N VAL A 127 -35.19 6.67 -5.44
CA VAL A 127 -33.80 6.29 -5.03
C VAL A 127 -33.14 7.42 -4.24
N LYS A 128 -33.25 8.67 -4.71
CA LYS A 128 -32.72 9.84 -4.02
C LYS A 128 -33.25 9.98 -2.60
N ASP A 129 -34.55 9.75 -2.41
CA ASP A 129 -35.22 9.88 -1.11
C ASP A 129 -34.90 8.67 -0.18
N ALA A 130 -34.50 7.53 -0.76
CA ALA A 130 -34.13 6.34 -0.01
C ALA A 130 -32.71 6.37 0.56
N PHE A 131 -31.80 7.13 -0.05
CA PHE A 131 -30.36 7.16 0.31
C PHE A 131 -29.92 8.58 0.59
N ALA A 132 -29.40 8.82 1.80
CA ALA A 132 -29.06 10.16 2.26
C ALA A 132 -27.94 10.80 1.43
N GLU A 133 -28.11 12.08 1.09
CA GLU A 133 -27.02 12.99 0.70
C GLU A 133 -26.30 13.50 1.95
N SER A 134 -25.05 13.98 1.80
CA SER A 134 -24.30 14.58 2.89
C SER A 134 -24.12 16.08 2.67
N THR A 135 -24.56 16.90 3.62
CA THR A 135 -24.22 18.33 3.63
C THR A 135 -22.88 18.50 4.33
N LEU A 136 -21.81 18.72 3.55
CA LEU A 136 -20.44 18.84 4.07
C LEU A 136 -20.18 20.16 4.77
N TRP A 137 -20.87 21.24 4.33
CA TRP A 137 -20.74 22.57 4.92
C TRP A 137 -21.95 23.47 4.61
N GLY A 138 -22.12 24.50 5.43
CA GLY A 138 -23.12 25.54 5.21
C GLY A 138 -22.49 26.92 5.35
N PHE A 139 -22.71 27.76 4.34
CA PHE A 139 -22.24 29.16 4.31
C PHE A 139 -23.41 30.14 4.47
N GLU A 140 -23.14 31.30 5.03
CA GLU A 140 -24.05 32.44 5.04
C GLU A 140 -23.69 33.40 3.90
N ILE A 141 -24.71 33.87 3.16
CA ILE A 141 -24.51 34.84 2.07
C ILE A 141 -24.16 36.21 2.67
N SER A 142 -23.00 36.73 2.31
CA SER A 142 -22.50 38.03 2.77
C SER A 142 -22.70 39.17 1.78
N ALA A 143 -22.74 38.85 0.48
CA ALA A 143 -23.05 39.79 -0.60
C ALA A 143 -23.63 39.04 -1.80
N GLU A 144 -24.38 39.71 -2.65
CA GLU A 144 -24.87 39.11 -3.88
C GLU A 144 -24.92 40.12 -5.02
N GLU A 145 -24.65 39.64 -6.25
CA GLU A 145 -24.67 40.46 -7.47
C GLU A 145 -24.82 39.52 -8.68
N ASN A 146 -25.75 39.84 -9.61
CA ASN A 146 -25.93 39.13 -10.87
C ASN A 146 -26.10 37.58 -10.73
N ASN A 147 -26.86 37.12 -9.77
CA ASN A 147 -27.03 35.69 -9.43
C ASN A 147 -25.78 34.98 -8.87
N HIS A 148 -24.69 35.72 -8.60
CA HIS A 148 -23.54 35.23 -7.86
C HIS A 148 -23.73 35.58 -6.38
N VAL A 149 -23.18 34.78 -5.49
CA VAL A 149 -23.13 35.10 -4.07
C VAL A 149 -21.70 35.02 -3.56
N LEU A 150 -21.39 35.83 -2.59
CA LEU A 150 -20.13 35.84 -1.86
C LEU A 150 -20.34 35.32 -0.46
N VAL A 151 -19.51 34.37 -0.07
CA VAL A 151 -19.53 33.74 1.26
C VAL A 151 -18.19 33.85 1.96
N ASP A 152 -18.16 33.97 3.29
CA ASP A 152 -16.95 33.82 4.09
C ASP A 152 -16.61 32.32 4.19
N ALA A 153 -15.58 31.89 3.48
CA ALA A 153 -15.13 30.49 3.45
C ALA A 153 -13.95 30.21 4.39
N THR A 154 -13.56 31.16 5.22
CA THR A 154 -12.38 31.05 6.10
C THR A 154 -12.41 29.83 6.99
N SER A 155 -13.50 29.61 7.72
CA SER A 155 -13.64 28.48 8.63
C SER A 155 -13.83 27.14 7.91
N PHE A 156 -14.35 27.15 6.69
CA PHE A 156 -14.42 25.96 5.85
C PHE A 156 -13.02 25.43 5.48
N TYR A 157 -12.10 26.32 5.17
CA TYR A 157 -10.74 25.93 4.79
C TYR A 157 -9.81 25.68 5.98
N LEU A 158 -9.99 26.39 7.11
CA LEU A 158 -9.13 26.26 8.30
C LEU A 158 -9.62 25.15 9.24
N ARG A 159 -9.71 23.92 8.74
CA ARG A 159 -10.14 22.73 9.49
C ARG A 159 -9.31 21.52 9.09
N ASP A 160 -9.20 20.52 9.97
CA ASP A 160 -8.51 19.25 9.75
C ASP A 160 -9.33 18.34 8.81
N VAL A 161 -9.15 18.48 7.50
CA VAL A 161 -9.87 17.68 6.49
C VAL A 161 -9.13 16.39 6.17
N HIS A 162 -7.81 16.38 6.31
CA HIS A 162 -7.00 15.17 6.05
C HIS A 162 -6.95 14.22 7.26
N GLN A 163 -7.72 14.55 8.32
CA GLN A 163 -7.82 13.76 9.56
C GLN A 163 -6.46 13.49 10.22
N VAL A 164 -5.60 14.50 10.23
CA VAL A 164 -4.25 14.44 10.82
C VAL A 164 -4.31 14.00 12.27
N THR A 165 -5.26 14.54 13.06
CA THR A 165 -5.46 14.17 14.46
C THR A 165 -5.79 12.68 14.63
N ASN A 166 -6.68 12.15 13.81
CA ASN A 166 -7.07 10.74 13.84
C ASN A 166 -5.93 9.83 13.39
N THR A 167 -5.17 10.24 12.38
CA THR A 167 -4.02 9.48 11.86
C THR A 167 -2.92 9.38 12.91
N LEU A 168 -2.58 10.48 13.59
CA LEU A 168 -1.61 10.48 14.71
C LEU A 168 -2.05 9.57 15.85
N GLN A 169 -3.34 9.55 16.18
CA GLN A 169 -3.88 8.69 17.23
C GLN A 169 -3.85 7.21 16.83
N ARG A 170 -4.30 6.85 15.61
CA ARG A 170 -4.30 5.47 15.12
C ARG A 170 -2.90 4.89 14.99
N SER A 171 -1.93 5.71 14.55
CA SER A 171 -0.52 5.32 14.47
C SER A 171 0.21 5.40 15.82
N GLN A 172 -0.51 5.64 16.92
CA GLN A 172 0.02 5.68 18.28
C GLN A 172 1.11 6.75 18.49
N GLN A 173 1.04 7.84 17.72
CA GLN A 173 2.02 8.93 17.84
C GLN A 173 1.65 9.95 18.91
N GLY A 174 0.41 9.99 19.35
CA GLY A 174 -0.08 10.87 20.41
C GLY A 174 -1.51 11.35 20.18
N THR A 175 -1.98 12.20 21.09
CA THR A 175 -3.31 12.82 20.99
C THR A 175 -3.13 14.32 20.75
N TYR A 176 -3.68 14.79 19.65
CA TYR A 176 -3.53 16.16 19.18
C TYR A 176 -4.87 16.82 18.89
N ARG A 177 -4.87 18.16 18.88
CA ARG A 177 -6.01 18.98 18.46
C ARG A 177 -5.54 20.14 17.60
N LEU A 178 -6.36 20.59 16.68
CA LEU A 178 -6.10 21.75 15.86
C LEU A 178 -5.99 23.01 16.74
N ASP A 179 -4.94 23.80 16.55
CA ASP A 179 -4.72 25.09 17.18
C ASP A 179 -4.98 26.21 16.14
N SER A 180 -6.16 26.80 16.22
CA SER A 180 -6.57 27.85 15.30
C SER A 180 -5.72 29.13 15.39
N THR A 181 -5.07 29.36 16.55
CA THR A 181 -4.21 30.56 16.77
C THR A 181 -2.88 30.47 16.03
N ARG A 182 -2.47 29.24 15.66
CA ARG A 182 -1.25 28.94 14.92
C ARG A 182 -1.52 28.38 13.52
N SER A 183 -2.74 28.59 13.02
CA SER A 183 -3.17 28.11 11.69
C SER A 183 -3.56 29.29 10.80
N ALA A 184 -3.21 29.21 9.52
CA ALA A 184 -3.44 30.29 8.56
C ALA A 184 -3.49 29.76 7.11
N PHE A 185 -3.92 30.59 6.17
CA PHE A 185 -3.79 30.31 4.74
C PHE A 185 -2.33 30.33 4.28
N TYR A 186 -1.99 29.40 3.40
CA TYR A 186 -0.68 29.38 2.74
C TYR A 186 -0.78 29.99 1.34
N LEU A 187 -0.74 31.31 1.26
CA LEU A 187 -0.99 32.07 0.03
C LEU A 187 -0.09 31.71 -1.16
N PRO A 188 1.21 31.32 -0.98
CA PRO A 188 2.05 30.95 -2.12
C PRO A 188 1.49 29.81 -2.97
N ASN A 189 0.70 28.93 -2.37
CA ASN A 189 0.06 27.78 -3.05
C ASN A 189 -1.47 27.87 -3.06
N THR A 190 -2.05 28.99 -2.64
CA THR A 190 -3.47 29.27 -2.81
C THR A 190 -3.65 29.92 -4.17
N LYS A 191 -4.16 29.15 -5.15
CA LYS A 191 -4.17 29.51 -6.57
C LYS A 191 -5.48 29.12 -7.23
N ASN A 192 -5.74 29.73 -8.38
CA ASN A 192 -6.93 29.44 -9.15
C ASN A 192 -6.57 29.18 -10.60
N PHE A 193 -7.07 28.08 -11.16
CA PHE A 193 -6.83 27.65 -12.53
C PHE A 193 -8.15 27.61 -13.31
N PRO A 194 -8.11 27.46 -14.65
CA PRO A 194 -9.33 27.40 -15.45
C PRO A 194 -10.27 26.25 -15.07
N LEU A 195 -9.73 25.09 -14.63
CA LEU A 195 -10.50 23.88 -14.33
C LEU A 195 -10.48 23.50 -12.84
N ASN A 196 -9.70 24.20 -12.00
CA ASN A 196 -9.67 23.91 -10.57
C ASN A 196 -9.30 25.13 -9.71
N THR A 197 -9.85 25.16 -8.51
CA THR A 197 -9.57 26.13 -7.45
C THR A 197 -8.83 25.42 -6.33
N GLU A 198 -7.66 25.94 -5.94
CA GLU A 198 -6.75 25.34 -4.96
C GLU A 198 -6.56 26.29 -3.78
N VAL A 199 -6.99 25.88 -2.60
CA VAL A 199 -6.77 26.62 -1.36
C VAL A 199 -5.93 25.79 -0.41
N GLU A 200 -4.75 26.28 -0.07
CA GLU A 200 -3.81 25.59 0.83
C GLU A 200 -3.75 26.31 2.18
N THR A 201 -3.78 25.55 3.25
CA THR A 201 -3.74 26.03 4.62
C THR A 201 -2.55 25.43 5.37
N THR A 202 -1.93 26.22 6.22
CA THR A 202 -0.95 25.78 7.22
C THR A 202 -1.72 25.54 8.50
N LEU A 203 -1.79 24.29 8.94
CA LEU A 203 -2.50 23.89 10.15
C LEU A 203 -1.52 23.38 11.19
N THR A 204 -1.65 23.87 12.41
CA THR A 204 -0.82 23.44 13.54
C THR A 204 -1.67 22.66 14.53
N PHE A 205 -1.16 21.49 14.91
CA PHE A 205 -1.80 20.60 15.87
C PHE A 205 -0.98 20.54 17.15
N THR A 206 -1.60 20.79 18.27
CA THR A 206 -0.95 20.76 19.59
C THR A 206 -1.43 19.58 20.42
N GLY A 207 -0.50 18.93 21.12
CA GLY A 207 -0.84 17.74 21.88
C GLY A 207 0.31 17.10 22.64
N GLU A 208 0.08 15.87 23.07
CA GLU A 208 1.04 15.07 23.81
C GLU A 208 1.64 13.98 22.94
N PRO A 209 2.91 14.09 22.53
CA PRO A 209 3.57 13.07 21.74
C PRO A 209 3.87 11.83 22.58
N THR A 210 3.47 10.65 22.08
CA THR A 210 3.77 9.35 22.71
C THR A 210 4.65 8.48 21.82
N GLY A 211 4.48 8.60 20.50
CA GLY A 211 5.18 7.77 19.53
C GLY A 211 6.62 8.23 19.26
N GLN A 212 7.45 7.25 18.85
CA GLN A 212 8.84 7.53 18.51
C GLN A 212 8.97 8.23 17.14
N PHE A 213 8.13 7.90 16.16
CA PHE A 213 8.27 8.44 14.82
C PHE A 213 8.05 9.95 14.77
N VAL A 214 7.02 10.45 15.45
CA VAL A 214 6.74 11.88 15.53
C VAL A 214 7.91 12.64 16.17
N ARG A 215 8.55 12.07 17.19
CA ARG A 215 9.72 12.68 17.86
C ARG A 215 10.96 12.73 16.99
N GLN A 216 11.05 11.88 15.95
CA GLN A 216 12.18 11.83 15.04
C GLN A 216 12.05 12.81 13.87
N VAL A 217 10.84 13.20 13.50
CA VAL A 217 10.58 13.96 12.26
C VAL A 217 10.11 15.40 12.50
N VAL A 218 9.67 15.72 13.71
CA VAL A 218 9.16 17.05 14.04
C VAL A 218 10.08 17.76 15.05
N PRO A 219 10.49 19.02 14.81
CA PRO A 219 11.40 19.74 15.71
C PRO A 219 10.82 19.95 17.13
N ALA A 220 9.53 20.17 17.23
CA ALA A 220 8.77 20.30 18.47
C ALA A 220 7.56 19.36 18.40
N PRO A 221 7.67 18.13 18.90
CA PRO A 221 6.61 17.12 18.75
C PRO A 221 5.27 17.51 19.37
N GLU A 222 5.26 18.48 20.32
CA GLU A 222 4.04 19.02 20.94
C GLU A 222 3.27 19.98 20.01
N ALA A 223 3.87 20.40 18.87
CA ALA A 223 3.30 21.37 17.94
C ALA A 223 3.65 20.99 16.49
N ILE A 224 2.84 20.11 15.93
CA ILE A 224 3.01 19.59 14.56
C ILE A 224 2.35 20.56 13.58
N THR A 225 3.08 20.98 12.56
CA THR A 225 2.54 21.83 11.50
C THR A 225 2.61 21.10 10.16
N VAL A 226 1.47 21.00 9.48
CA VAL A 226 1.36 20.45 8.12
C VAL A 226 0.65 21.44 7.21
N ARG A 227 0.60 21.15 5.93
CA ARG A 227 -0.27 21.87 5.00
C ARG A 227 -1.32 20.95 4.44
N GLU A 228 -2.56 21.38 4.53
CA GLU A 228 -3.70 20.71 3.92
C GLU A 228 -4.22 21.55 2.76
N ARG A 229 -4.81 20.88 1.78
CA ARG A 229 -5.32 21.53 0.58
C ARG A 229 -6.73 21.08 0.27
N HIS A 230 -7.55 22.07 -0.08
CA HIS A 230 -8.89 21.89 -0.61
C HIS A 230 -8.86 22.21 -2.11
N SER A 231 -9.30 21.28 -2.92
CA SER A 231 -9.35 21.42 -4.38
C SER A 231 -10.80 21.30 -4.85
N PHE A 232 -11.31 22.31 -5.57
CA PHE A 232 -12.55 22.23 -6.32
C PHE A 232 -12.19 22.00 -7.78
N VAL A 233 -12.55 20.86 -8.32
CA VAL A 233 -12.15 20.42 -9.66
C VAL A 233 -13.37 20.24 -10.55
N GLN A 234 -13.35 20.84 -11.73
CA GLN A 234 -14.37 20.68 -12.74
C GLN A 234 -14.42 19.22 -13.19
N LEU A 235 -15.61 18.64 -13.18
CA LEU A 235 -15.81 17.29 -13.71
C LEU A 235 -15.68 17.29 -15.24
N PRO A 236 -15.20 16.16 -15.82
CA PRO A 236 -15.05 16.04 -17.26
C PRO A 236 -16.35 16.25 -18.03
N GLY A 237 -16.22 16.83 -19.23
CA GLY A 237 -17.35 16.99 -20.14
C GLY A 237 -17.82 15.66 -20.74
N PRO A 238 -18.95 15.67 -21.47
CA PRO A 238 -19.53 14.46 -22.05
C PRO A 238 -18.61 13.77 -23.06
N GLY A 239 -18.98 12.54 -23.45
CA GLY A 239 -18.31 11.77 -24.49
C GLY A 239 -17.36 10.69 -24.01
N PHE A 240 -17.08 10.60 -22.71
CA PHE A 240 -16.41 9.42 -22.15
C PHE A 240 -17.37 8.23 -22.13
N LYS A 241 -16.88 7.07 -22.59
CA LYS A 241 -17.64 5.81 -22.56
C LYS A 241 -17.09 4.94 -21.46
N PRO A 242 -17.82 4.75 -20.32
CA PRO A 242 -17.40 3.81 -19.30
C PRO A 242 -17.16 2.42 -19.88
N ARG A 243 -16.11 1.75 -19.45
CA ARG A 243 -15.80 0.37 -19.86
C ARG A 243 -16.11 -0.58 -18.71
N VAL A 244 -16.78 -1.67 -19.03
CA VAL A 244 -17.21 -2.65 -18.02
C VAL A 244 -16.00 -3.30 -17.37
N PHE A 245 -16.08 -3.47 -16.05
CA PHE A 245 -15.10 -4.21 -15.26
C PHE A 245 -15.23 -5.72 -15.52
N ASP A 246 -14.09 -6.38 -15.68
CA ASP A 246 -13.98 -7.85 -15.72
C ASP A 246 -12.97 -8.27 -14.64
N PRO A 247 -13.30 -9.20 -13.73
CA PRO A 247 -12.40 -9.63 -12.67
C PRO A 247 -11.11 -10.27 -13.17
N ARG A 248 -11.05 -10.66 -14.43
CA ARG A 248 -9.86 -11.21 -15.10
C ARG A 248 -8.93 -10.13 -15.66
N ALA A 249 -9.42 -8.90 -15.79
CA ALA A 249 -8.62 -7.75 -16.21
C ALA A 249 -8.09 -7.02 -14.98
N SER A 250 -6.82 -6.67 -14.97
CA SER A 250 -6.12 -6.06 -13.83
C SER A 250 -6.45 -4.57 -13.62
N TYR A 251 -7.72 -4.22 -13.57
CA TYR A 251 -8.16 -2.83 -13.38
C TYR A 251 -8.79 -2.61 -12.01
N SER A 252 -8.50 -1.46 -11.43
CA SER A 252 -9.35 -0.84 -10.42
C SER A 252 -10.58 -0.21 -11.10
N GLY A 253 -11.61 0.11 -10.33
CA GLY A 253 -12.78 0.73 -10.91
C GLY A 253 -13.78 1.22 -9.90
N ILE A 254 -14.86 1.78 -10.41
CA ILE A 254 -16.00 2.21 -9.63
C ILE A 254 -17.10 1.15 -9.63
N ASN A 255 -17.87 1.10 -8.58
CA ASN A 255 -19.06 0.29 -8.49
C ASN A 255 -20.23 1.09 -7.88
N PHE A 256 -21.44 0.75 -8.27
CA PHE A 256 -22.66 1.35 -7.72
C PHE A 256 -23.86 0.43 -7.95
N MET A 257 -24.91 0.61 -7.19
CA MET A 257 -26.18 -0.09 -7.39
C MET A 257 -27.12 0.76 -8.26
N ASP A 258 -27.58 0.19 -9.38
CA ASP A 258 -28.55 0.82 -10.28
C ASP A 258 -29.92 0.20 -10.11
N PHE A 259 -30.81 0.87 -9.39
CA PHE A 259 -32.15 0.40 -9.06
C PHE A 259 -33.12 0.38 -10.24
N ALA A 260 -32.75 1.00 -11.38
CA ALA A 260 -33.51 0.90 -12.62
C ALA A 260 -33.13 -0.34 -13.46
N THR A 261 -32.22 -1.17 -12.97
CA THR A 261 -31.80 -2.40 -13.65
C THR A 261 -32.97 -3.41 -13.68
N PRO A 262 -33.24 -4.10 -14.81
CA PRO A 262 -34.22 -5.18 -14.87
C PRO A 262 -33.96 -6.26 -13.81
N ILE A 263 -35.00 -6.86 -13.27
CA ILE A 263 -34.95 -7.81 -12.16
C ILE A 263 -34.06 -9.02 -12.48
N GLU A 264 -33.99 -9.44 -13.74
CA GLU A 264 -33.17 -10.55 -14.23
C GLU A 264 -31.67 -10.22 -14.36
N GLU A 265 -31.27 -8.95 -14.25
CA GLU A 265 -29.89 -8.52 -14.34
C GLU A 265 -29.28 -8.15 -12.97
N PRO A 266 -27.96 -8.26 -12.80
CA PRO A 266 -27.29 -7.80 -11.59
C PRO A 266 -27.44 -6.30 -11.38
N ILE A 267 -27.94 -5.91 -10.22
CA ILE A 267 -28.15 -4.52 -9.84
C ILE A 267 -26.82 -3.75 -9.71
N THR A 268 -25.76 -4.42 -9.27
CA THR A 268 -24.44 -3.80 -9.13
C THR A 268 -23.76 -3.64 -10.48
N LYS A 269 -23.52 -2.42 -10.89
CA LYS A 269 -22.75 -2.08 -12.08
C LYS A 269 -21.32 -1.79 -11.69
N ARG A 270 -20.36 -2.15 -12.56
CA ARG A 270 -18.91 -1.96 -12.33
C ARG A 270 -18.26 -1.47 -13.60
N PHE A 271 -17.46 -0.41 -13.48
CA PHE A 271 -16.67 0.14 -14.58
C PHE A 271 -15.22 0.26 -14.16
N ILE A 272 -14.29 0.09 -15.11
CA ILE A 272 -12.86 0.30 -14.85
C ILE A 272 -12.54 1.80 -14.77
N ALA A 273 -11.51 2.12 -13.98
CA ALA A 273 -10.92 3.45 -13.99
C ALA A 273 -9.91 3.55 -15.14
N ARG A 274 -10.00 4.59 -15.98
CA ARG A 274 -9.04 4.84 -17.08
C ARG A 274 -9.08 6.28 -17.55
N HIS A 275 -8.00 6.75 -18.16
CA HIS A 275 -7.99 8.03 -18.87
C HIS A 275 -8.86 7.99 -20.14
N ARG A 276 -9.38 9.14 -20.51
CA ARG A 276 -9.97 9.34 -21.84
C ARG A 276 -8.85 9.23 -22.88
N LEU A 277 -9.02 8.34 -23.84
CA LEU A 277 -8.12 8.19 -24.98
C LEU A 277 -8.92 7.73 -26.20
N GLN A 278 -8.76 8.44 -27.30
CA GLN A 278 -9.46 8.18 -28.55
C GLN A 278 -8.50 8.38 -29.73
N LYS A 279 -8.59 7.55 -30.76
CA LYS A 279 -7.85 7.74 -32.00
C LYS A 279 -8.39 8.95 -32.77
N LYS A 280 -7.53 9.75 -33.38
CA LYS A 280 -7.94 10.77 -34.36
C LYS A 280 -8.65 10.14 -35.56
N ASP A 281 -8.14 9.00 -36.02
CA ASP A 281 -8.75 8.17 -37.06
C ASP A 281 -9.00 6.75 -36.51
N PRO A 282 -10.22 6.46 -36.05
CA PRO A 282 -10.57 5.14 -35.50
C PRO A 282 -10.47 4.00 -36.52
N SER A 283 -10.48 4.32 -37.83
CA SER A 283 -10.40 3.33 -38.91
C SER A 283 -8.97 2.93 -39.26
N ALA A 284 -7.99 3.76 -38.88
CA ALA A 284 -6.59 3.50 -39.17
C ALA A 284 -6.00 2.39 -38.28
N VAL A 285 -5.17 1.55 -38.90
CA VAL A 285 -4.40 0.53 -38.13
C VAL A 285 -3.56 1.18 -37.03
N ALA A 286 -2.96 2.34 -37.33
CA ALA A 286 -2.24 3.15 -36.36
C ALA A 286 -2.58 4.63 -36.52
N SER A 287 -2.97 5.28 -35.41
CA SER A 287 -3.39 6.69 -35.39
C SER A 287 -2.77 7.40 -34.19
N GLU A 288 -2.52 8.70 -34.33
CA GLU A 288 -2.31 9.55 -33.16
C GLU A 288 -3.59 9.63 -32.31
N PRO A 289 -3.48 9.88 -30.99
CA PRO A 289 -4.64 10.17 -30.17
C PRO A 289 -5.19 11.57 -30.44
N VAL A 290 -6.45 11.81 -30.15
CA VAL A 290 -7.05 13.16 -30.11
C VAL A 290 -6.28 14.02 -29.10
N GLU A 291 -6.03 13.48 -27.92
CA GLU A 291 -5.23 14.08 -26.88
C GLU A 291 -4.34 12.99 -26.24
N PRO A 292 -3.02 13.17 -26.18
CA PRO A 292 -2.13 12.20 -25.57
C PRO A 292 -2.19 12.28 -24.06
N ILE A 293 -1.93 11.14 -23.39
CA ILE A 293 -1.70 11.08 -21.95
C ILE A 293 -0.25 11.51 -21.70
N VAL A 294 -0.05 12.62 -21.01
CA VAL A 294 1.30 13.16 -20.73
C VAL A 294 1.53 13.23 -19.23
N TYR A 295 2.66 12.69 -18.80
CA TYR A 295 3.12 12.77 -17.42
C TYR A 295 4.34 13.68 -17.30
N TYR A 296 4.40 14.44 -16.22
CA TYR A 296 5.46 15.39 -15.95
C TYR A 296 6.24 15.02 -14.70
N VAL A 297 7.56 14.78 -14.85
CA VAL A 297 8.46 14.48 -13.73
C VAL A 297 8.85 15.77 -13.01
N ASP A 298 8.78 15.73 -11.68
CA ASP A 298 9.20 16.80 -10.77
C ASP A 298 10.64 17.24 -11.09
N ARG A 299 10.84 18.56 -11.23
CA ARG A 299 12.18 19.14 -11.41
C ARG A 299 13.12 18.91 -10.23
N GLY A 300 12.58 18.64 -9.04
CA GLY A 300 13.33 18.29 -7.84
C GLY A 300 14.01 16.94 -7.86
N ALA A 301 13.67 16.03 -8.81
CA ALA A 301 14.37 14.78 -8.96
C ALA A 301 15.81 15.02 -9.51
N PRO A 302 16.87 14.52 -8.82
CA PRO A 302 18.26 14.74 -9.27
C PRO A 302 18.64 13.79 -10.42
N GLU A 303 19.70 14.13 -11.18
CA GLU A 303 20.32 13.17 -12.09
C GLU A 303 21.24 12.20 -11.30
N PRO A 304 21.34 10.90 -11.71
CA PRO A 304 20.70 10.25 -12.86
C PRO A 304 19.29 9.70 -12.57
N VAL A 305 18.73 9.95 -11.41
CA VAL A 305 17.42 9.44 -11.00
C VAL A 305 16.33 9.93 -11.96
N ARG A 306 16.29 11.25 -12.25
CA ARG A 306 15.27 11.84 -13.12
C ARG A 306 15.23 11.19 -14.49
N SER A 307 16.39 10.96 -15.11
CA SER A 307 16.48 10.26 -16.41
C SER A 307 15.94 8.84 -16.32
N ALA A 308 16.23 8.10 -15.25
CA ALA A 308 15.71 6.76 -15.03
C ALA A 308 14.18 6.74 -14.84
N LEU A 309 13.63 7.72 -14.12
CA LEU A 309 12.18 7.84 -13.93
C LEU A 309 11.45 8.11 -15.25
N ILE A 310 11.99 9.01 -16.08
CA ILE A 310 11.42 9.32 -17.40
C ILE A 310 11.47 8.08 -18.30
N GLU A 311 12.62 7.41 -18.37
CA GLU A 311 12.79 6.21 -19.20
C GLU A 311 11.81 5.12 -18.77
N GLY A 312 11.75 4.77 -17.47
CA GLY A 312 10.88 3.71 -16.97
C GLY A 312 9.40 4.02 -17.18
N ALA A 313 8.94 5.22 -16.80
CA ALA A 313 7.56 5.63 -17.01
C ALA A 313 7.18 5.64 -18.51
N SER A 314 8.10 5.99 -19.40
CA SER A 314 7.87 6.01 -20.84
C SER A 314 7.67 4.62 -21.46
N TRP A 315 7.99 3.53 -20.74
CA TRP A 315 7.77 2.17 -21.26
C TRP A 315 6.31 1.90 -21.62
N TRP A 316 5.36 2.54 -20.97
CA TRP A 316 3.93 2.38 -21.25
C TRP A 316 3.57 2.71 -22.71
N ASN A 317 4.33 3.60 -23.38
CA ASN A 317 4.10 3.87 -24.80
C ASN A 317 4.22 2.61 -25.69
N GLN A 318 4.99 1.61 -25.26
CA GLN A 318 5.10 0.31 -25.97
C GLN A 318 3.74 -0.41 -25.98
N ALA A 319 2.99 -0.38 -24.87
CA ALA A 319 1.66 -1.00 -24.78
C ALA A 319 0.62 -0.24 -25.62
N PHE A 320 0.65 1.09 -25.60
CA PHE A 320 -0.24 1.90 -26.46
C PHE A 320 0.08 1.73 -27.95
N THR A 321 1.37 1.63 -28.32
CA THR A 321 1.79 1.33 -29.69
C THR A 321 1.27 -0.04 -30.14
N ALA A 322 1.31 -1.05 -29.25
CA ALA A 322 0.83 -2.40 -29.56
C ALA A 322 -0.66 -2.45 -29.93
N ILE A 323 -1.48 -1.50 -29.46
CA ILE A 323 -2.91 -1.37 -29.79
C ILE A 323 -3.19 -0.34 -30.89
N GLY A 324 -2.16 0.07 -31.62
CA GLY A 324 -2.28 0.95 -32.79
C GLY A 324 -2.40 2.43 -32.47
N TYR A 325 -1.86 2.91 -31.36
CA TYR A 325 -1.66 4.33 -31.15
C TYR A 325 -0.24 4.75 -31.49
N LYS A 326 -0.08 5.99 -31.95
CA LYS A 326 1.20 6.68 -32.17
C LYS A 326 1.33 7.78 -31.13
N ASP A 327 2.41 7.74 -30.34
CA ASP A 327 2.74 8.79 -29.36
C ASP A 327 1.60 9.14 -28.38
N ALA A 328 0.80 8.12 -28.01
CA ALA A 328 -0.35 8.33 -27.14
C ALA A 328 0.03 8.51 -25.68
N PHE A 329 1.22 8.05 -25.28
CA PHE A 329 1.72 8.17 -23.92
C PHE A 329 3.11 8.79 -23.94
N ARG A 330 3.32 9.88 -23.17
CA ARG A 330 4.59 10.60 -23.10
C ARG A 330 4.94 10.97 -21.69
N VAL A 331 6.25 11.03 -21.40
CA VAL A 331 6.78 11.48 -20.12
C VAL A 331 7.81 12.56 -20.36
N GLU A 332 7.65 13.71 -19.73
CA GLU A 332 8.47 14.91 -19.93
C GLU A 332 8.92 15.47 -18.57
N VAL A 333 9.95 16.31 -18.57
CA VAL A 333 10.29 17.13 -17.41
C VAL A 333 9.28 18.26 -17.32
N MET A 334 8.76 18.54 -16.13
CA MET A 334 7.78 19.61 -15.93
C MET A 334 8.35 20.96 -16.35
N PRO A 335 7.73 21.68 -17.30
CA PRO A 335 8.16 23.01 -17.70
C PRO A 335 8.13 24.02 -16.55
N SER A 336 9.01 25.02 -16.58
CA SER A 336 9.13 26.00 -15.48
C SER A 336 7.90 26.89 -15.31
N ASN A 337 7.14 27.08 -16.39
CA ASN A 337 5.90 27.88 -16.42
C ASN A 337 4.63 27.06 -16.13
N VAL A 338 4.76 25.76 -15.84
CA VAL A 338 3.63 24.90 -15.47
C VAL A 338 3.61 24.72 -13.98
N ASP A 339 2.41 24.81 -13.40
CA ASP A 339 2.16 24.56 -11.98
C ASP A 339 1.64 23.12 -11.78
N PRO A 340 2.26 22.32 -10.90
CA PRO A 340 1.82 20.96 -10.63
C PRO A 340 0.44 20.86 -9.95
N MET A 341 -0.10 21.98 -9.50
CA MET A 341 -1.45 22.04 -8.91
C MET A 341 -2.56 22.18 -9.95
N ASP A 342 -2.23 22.55 -11.18
CA ASP A 342 -3.21 22.61 -12.26
C ASP A 342 -3.60 21.18 -12.66
N VAL A 343 -4.89 20.87 -12.52
CA VAL A 343 -5.43 19.52 -12.70
C VAL A 343 -5.22 18.92 -14.10
N ARG A 344 -4.90 19.79 -15.08
CA ARG A 344 -4.61 19.37 -16.47
C ARG A 344 -3.31 18.59 -16.64
N TYR A 345 -2.45 18.53 -15.62
CA TYR A 345 -1.12 17.93 -15.71
C TYR A 345 -1.00 16.72 -14.77
N ASN A 346 -0.72 15.53 -15.34
CA ASN A 346 -0.36 14.36 -14.53
C ASN A 346 1.06 14.51 -14.02
N VAL A 347 1.32 14.13 -12.76
CA VAL A 347 2.58 14.47 -12.08
C VAL A 347 3.25 13.24 -11.48
N ILE A 348 4.57 13.13 -11.69
CA ILE A 348 5.45 12.18 -11.00
C ILE A 348 6.32 12.96 -10.03
N GLN A 349 6.07 12.81 -8.73
CA GLN A 349 6.74 13.55 -7.66
C GLN A 349 7.87 12.72 -7.04
N TRP A 350 9.02 13.37 -6.79
CA TRP A 350 10.11 12.82 -6.00
C TRP A 350 9.99 13.27 -4.54
N VAL A 351 9.80 12.30 -3.63
CA VAL A 351 9.42 12.60 -2.23
C VAL A 351 10.50 12.11 -1.27
N HIS A 352 10.88 12.96 -0.31
CA HIS A 352 11.83 12.64 0.75
C HIS A 352 11.10 12.26 2.04
N ARG A 353 11.59 11.24 2.72
CA ARG A 353 11.05 10.72 3.98
C ARG A 353 12.20 10.39 4.95
N SER A 354 11.90 10.35 6.24
CA SER A 354 12.90 10.03 7.29
C SER A 354 13.29 8.55 7.30
N THR A 355 12.38 7.68 6.88
CA THR A 355 12.57 6.23 6.82
C THR A 355 12.18 5.71 5.44
N ARG A 356 12.65 4.50 5.12
CA ARG A 356 12.19 3.81 3.91
C ARG A 356 10.69 3.58 4.00
N GLY A 357 10.01 3.85 2.89
CA GLY A 357 8.58 3.65 2.75
C GLY A 357 8.25 3.23 1.32
N TRP A 358 6.98 2.95 1.09
CA TRP A 358 6.49 2.59 -0.24
C TRP A 358 6.25 3.83 -1.11
N SER A 359 6.35 3.63 -2.42
CA SER A 359 5.86 4.58 -3.42
C SER A 359 4.39 4.29 -3.71
N TYR A 360 3.69 5.20 -4.33
CA TYR A 360 2.30 4.99 -4.74
C TYR A 360 1.91 5.84 -5.94
N GLY A 361 1.03 5.28 -6.77
CA GLY A 361 0.34 5.97 -7.84
C GLY A 361 -1.15 6.09 -7.50
N ASN A 362 -1.65 7.32 -7.43
CA ASN A 362 -3.05 7.64 -7.17
C ASN A 362 -3.64 8.44 -8.33
N SER A 363 -4.94 8.42 -8.47
CA SER A 363 -5.63 9.22 -9.49
C SER A 363 -6.84 9.96 -8.94
N LEU A 364 -7.10 11.15 -9.47
CA LEU A 364 -8.40 11.79 -9.34
C LEU A 364 -9.31 11.20 -10.41
N THR A 365 -10.37 10.53 -9.98
CA THR A 365 -11.28 9.80 -10.88
C THR A 365 -12.70 10.34 -10.70
N ASP A 366 -13.43 10.50 -11.80
CA ASP A 366 -14.86 10.81 -11.78
C ASP A 366 -15.63 9.56 -11.32
N PRO A 367 -16.22 9.55 -10.11
CA PRO A 367 -16.92 8.38 -9.59
C PRO A 367 -18.26 8.10 -10.30
N ARG A 368 -18.70 8.95 -11.23
CA ARG A 368 -19.86 8.69 -12.07
C ARG A 368 -19.55 7.73 -13.21
N THR A 369 -18.32 7.76 -13.73
CA THR A 369 -17.96 7.13 -15.02
C THR A 369 -16.70 6.26 -14.97
N GLY A 370 -15.81 6.48 -13.99
CA GLY A 370 -14.48 5.89 -13.94
C GLY A 370 -13.44 6.63 -14.80
N GLU A 371 -13.76 7.83 -15.32
CA GLU A 371 -12.78 8.63 -16.06
C GLU A 371 -11.72 9.20 -15.11
N ILE A 372 -10.45 8.89 -15.37
CA ILE A 372 -9.31 9.46 -14.63
C ILE A 372 -9.08 10.89 -15.13
N ILE A 373 -9.18 11.84 -14.22
CA ILE A 373 -8.99 13.27 -14.48
C ILE A 373 -7.52 13.64 -14.40
N GLN A 374 -6.81 13.12 -13.39
CA GLN A 374 -5.40 13.40 -13.16
C GLN A 374 -4.72 12.21 -12.46
N GLY A 375 -3.55 11.78 -12.96
CA GLY A 375 -2.67 10.84 -12.28
C GLY A 375 -1.64 11.56 -11.41
N ARG A 376 -1.41 11.06 -10.20
CA ARG A 376 -0.40 11.55 -9.26
C ARG A 376 0.45 10.42 -8.73
N VAL A 377 1.73 10.41 -9.08
CA VAL A 377 2.72 9.43 -8.63
C VAL A 377 3.63 10.04 -7.58
N SER A 378 3.88 9.32 -6.50
CA SER A 378 4.83 9.69 -5.44
C SER A 378 5.90 8.62 -5.29
N LEU A 379 7.15 8.97 -5.59
CA LEU A 379 8.31 8.08 -5.54
C LEU A 379 9.23 8.45 -4.38
N GLY A 380 9.48 7.50 -3.49
CA GLY A 380 10.30 7.72 -2.29
C GLY A 380 11.80 7.65 -2.58
N SER A 381 12.55 8.68 -2.18
CA SER A 381 13.97 8.83 -2.47
C SER A 381 14.88 7.84 -1.74
N LEU A 382 14.44 7.25 -0.61
CA LEU A 382 15.25 6.27 0.12
C LEU A 382 15.23 4.88 -0.51
N ARG A 383 14.44 4.69 -1.55
CA ARG A 383 14.41 3.42 -2.28
C ARG A 383 15.74 3.12 -2.95
N ASP A 384 16.34 4.13 -3.57
CA ASP A 384 17.65 4.01 -4.22
C ASP A 384 18.75 3.58 -3.23
N ARG A 385 18.70 4.07 -2.00
CA ARG A 385 19.66 3.72 -0.95
C ARG A 385 19.56 2.26 -0.52
N GLN A 386 18.35 1.74 -0.43
CA GLN A 386 18.14 0.33 -0.07
C GLN A 386 18.63 -0.62 -1.16
N ASP A 387 18.31 -0.35 -2.41
CA ASP A 387 18.76 -1.20 -3.52
C ASP A 387 20.30 -1.15 -3.65
N PHE A 388 20.91 0.00 -3.36
CA PHE A 388 22.35 0.13 -3.31
C PHE A 388 22.96 -0.73 -2.19
N LEU A 389 22.34 -0.74 -1.00
CA LEU A 389 22.79 -1.56 0.14
C LEU A 389 22.72 -3.07 -0.18
N ILE A 390 21.69 -3.53 -0.89
CA ILE A 390 21.59 -4.92 -1.36
C ILE A 390 22.74 -5.23 -2.33
N ALA A 391 23.02 -4.34 -3.28
CA ALA A 391 24.12 -4.51 -4.23
C ALA A 391 25.49 -4.52 -3.53
N GLU A 392 25.72 -3.66 -2.53
CA GLU A 392 26.92 -3.67 -1.69
C GLU A 392 27.11 -5.02 -1.00
N GLY A 393 26.03 -5.56 -0.44
CA GLY A 393 26.06 -6.85 0.24
C GLY A 393 26.36 -8.03 -0.70
N LEU A 394 25.77 -8.03 -1.90
CA LEU A 394 25.96 -9.10 -2.89
C LEU A 394 27.36 -9.07 -3.52
N LEU A 395 27.93 -7.88 -3.78
CA LEU A 395 29.12 -7.74 -4.60
C LEU A 395 30.41 -7.50 -3.81
N ALA A 396 30.35 -7.06 -2.53
CA ALA A 396 31.50 -6.62 -1.73
C ALA A 396 32.42 -5.66 -2.53
N PRO A 397 31.92 -4.47 -2.90
CA PRO A 397 32.55 -3.68 -3.98
C PRO A 397 33.74 -2.82 -3.56
N TYR A 398 34.09 -2.76 -2.26
CA TYR A 398 35.05 -1.82 -1.71
C TYR A 398 36.45 -2.43 -1.52
N GLU A 399 36.84 -3.32 -2.41
CA GLU A 399 38.18 -3.90 -2.38
C GLU A 399 39.23 -2.83 -2.64
N LYS A 400 40.25 -2.77 -1.75
CA LYS A 400 41.28 -1.75 -1.77
C LYS A 400 42.00 -1.66 -3.12
N GLY A 401 42.05 -0.44 -3.65
CA GLY A 401 42.68 -0.16 -4.95
C GLY A 401 41.77 -0.44 -6.17
N LYS A 402 40.57 -0.91 -5.99
CA LYS A 402 39.59 -1.07 -7.08
C LYS A 402 38.61 0.11 -7.16
N GLN A 403 38.28 0.53 -8.38
CA GLN A 403 37.22 1.47 -8.61
C GLN A 403 35.85 0.79 -8.33
N LEU A 404 34.93 1.56 -7.80
CA LEU A 404 33.56 1.11 -7.57
C LEU A 404 32.96 0.65 -8.89
N SER A 405 32.38 -0.56 -8.90
CA SER A 405 31.77 -1.10 -10.10
C SER A 405 30.53 -0.29 -10.48
N PRO A 406 30.38 0.15 -11.74
CA PRO A 406 29.16 0.83 -12.19
C PRO A 406 27.92 -0.07 -12.11
N LYS A 407 28.06 -1.38 -12.00
CA LYS A 407 26.97 -2.34 -11.87
C LYS A 407 26.05 -2.08 -10.65
N LEU A 408 26.62 -1.50 -9.55
CA LEU A 408 25.81 -1.14 -8.38
C LEU A 408 24.79 -0.07 -8.73
N LEU A 409 25.24 1.02 -9.35
CA LEU A 409 24.37 2.11 -9.75
C LEU A 409 23.37 1.65 -10.83
N GLU A 410 23.81 0.84 -11.78
CA GLU A 410 22.95 0.30 -12.83
C GLU A 410 21.80 -0.54 -12.27
N MET A 411 22.02 -1.38 -11.27
CA MET A 411 20.96 -2.14 -10.59
C MET A 411 19.95 -1.20 -9.95
N VAL A 412 20.42 -0.17 -9.23
CA VAL A 412 19.55 0.83 -8.60
C VAL A 412 18.69 1.56 -9.64
N LEU A 413 19.32 2.02 -10.73
CA LEU A 413 18.62 2.71 -11.81
C LEU A 413 17.63 1.80 -12.55
N ALA A 414 17.98 0.51 -12.71
CA ALA A 414 17.05 -0.48 -13.28
C ALA A 414 15.81 -0.66 -12.40
N ARG A 415 15.97 -0.68 -11.07
CA ARG A 415 14.82 -0.70 -10.14
C ARG A 415 13.99 0.57 -10.22
N LEU A 416 14.62 1.74 -10.28
CA LEU A 416 13.90 3.01 -10.39
C LEU A 416 13.09 3.11 -11.68
N ARG A 417 13.61 2.58 -12.81
CA ARG A 417 12.86 2.48 -14.06
C ARG A 417 11.61 1.60 -13.90
N GLN A 418 11.80 0.41 -13.32
CA GLN A 418 10.69 -0.51 -13.09
C GLN A 418 9.66 0.09 -12.11
N LEU A 419 10.12 0.75 -11.04
CA LEU A 419 9.25 1.40 -10.06
C LEU A 419 8.45 2.55 -10.70
N ALA A 420 9.08 3.39 -11.52
CA ALA A 420 8.39 4.47 -12.22
C ALA A 420 7.30 3.93 -13.17
N ALA A 421 7.59 2.85 -13.91
CA ALA A 421 6.60 2.18 -14.74
C ALA A 421 5.45 1.62 -13.88
N HIS A 422 5.76 0.99 -12.75
CA HIS A 422 4.79 0.41 -11.81
C HIS A 422 3.81 1.47 -11.28
N GLU A 423 4.32 2.54 -10.68
CA GLU A 423 3.48 3.57 -10.07
C GLU A 423 2.64 4.35 -11.10
N VAL A 424 3.19 4.54 -12.31
CA VAL A 424 2.41 5.10 -13.43
C VAL A 424 1.31 4.12 -13.86
N GLY A 425 1.56 2.81 -13.84
CA GLY A 425 0.54 1.80 -14.13
C GLY A 425 -0.70 1.93 -13.25
N HIS A 426 -0.53 2.20 -11.96
CA HIS A 426 -1.66 2.49 -11.07
C HIS A 426 -2.47 3.70 -11.53
N THR A 427 -1.80 4.75 -11.96
CA THR A 427 -2.47 5.95 -12.46
C THR A 427 -3.06 5.81 -13.87
N LEU A 428 -2.82 4.68 -14.54
CA LEU A 428 -3.53 4.23 -15.73
C LEU A 428 -4.73 3.33 -15.41
N GLY A 429 -5.01 3.10 -14.12
CA GLY A 429 -6.12 2.29 -13.63
C GLY A 429 -5.77 0.86 -13.26
N LEU A 430 -4.49 0.45 -13.33
CA LEU A 430 -4.08 -0.94 -13.14
C LEU A 430 -3.86 -1.29 -11.67
N GLN A 431 -4.26 -2.50 -11.30
CA GLN A 431 -3.95 -3.15 -10.03
C GLN A 431 -2.67 -3.98 -10.14
N HIS A 432 -2.11 -4.37 -9.00
CA HIS A 432 -0.99 -5.31 -8.96
C HIS A 432 -1.30 -6.62 -9.68
N ASN A 433 -0.30 -7.21 -10.35
CA ASN A 433 -0.34 -8.56 -10.85
C ASN A 433 0.83 -9.38 -10.29
N TYR A 434 0.60 -10.12 -9.21
CA TYR A 434 1.59 -10.95 -8.55
C TYR A 434 1.77 -12.34 -9.15
N ALA A 435 1.06 -12.65 -10.24
CA ALA A 435 1.25 -13.87 -11.01
C ALA A 435 2.18 -13.67 -12.23
N ALA A 436 2.99 -12.63 -12.20
CA ALA A 436 3.86 -12.25 -13.31
C ALA A 436 5.21 -13.00 -13.31
N SER A 437 5.79 -13.26 -12.14
CA SER A 437 7.11 -13.92 -12.01
C SER A 437 7.19 -15.27 -12.72
N PRO A 438 6.21 -16.21 -12.58
CA PRO A 438 6.24 -17.50 -13.23
C PRO A 438 6.18 -17.43 -14.77
N VAL A 439 5.70 -16.33 -15.31
CA VAL A 439 5.53 -16.11 -16.75
C VAL A 439 6.50 -15.07 -17.27
N ASN A 440 7.78 -15.27 -16.98
CA ASN A 440 8.89 -14.42 -17.46
C ASN A 440 8.74 -12.94 -17.12
N ARG A 441 8.36 -12.62 -15.88
CA ARG A 441 8.17 -11.23 -15.41
C ARG A 441 7.17 -10.47 -16.31
N ALA A 442 6.00 -11.08 -16.52
CA ALA A 442 5.00 -10.67 -17.51
C ALA A 442 4.36 -9.30 -17.22
N SER A 443 4.60 -8.68 -16.07
CA SER A 443 3.99 -7.40 -15.72
C SER A 443 4.94 -6.53 -14.89
N VAL A 444 4.98 -5.23 -15.19
CA VAL A 444 5.62 -4.24 -14.31
C VAL A 444 4.80 -3.97 -13.05
N MET A 445 3.52 -4.40 -13.02
CA MET A 445 2.63 -4.28 -11.85
C MET A 445 2.90 -5.33 -10.77
N ASP A 446 3.98 -6.09 -10.90
CA ASP A 446 4.52 -6.98 -9.87
C ASP A 446 5.50 -6.23 -8.95
N TYR A 447 5.82 -6.85 -7.81
CA TYR A 447 6.90 -6.44 -6.92
C TYR A 447 8.09 -7.39 -7.08
N PRO A 448 9.01 -7.17 -8.03
CA PRO A 448 10.13 -8.07 -8.25
C PRO A 448 11.23 -7.84 -7.21
N ALA A 449 11.81 -8.95 -6.67
CA ALA A 449 13.11 -8.89 -6.03
C ALA A 449 14.22 -8.75 -7.07
N PRO A 450 15.41 -8.21 -6.71
CA PRO A 450 16.53 -8.19 -7.62
C PRO A 450 16.96 -9.63 -7.95
N TYR A 451 16.85 -10.00 -9.22
CA TYR A 451 17.23 -11.32 -9.69
C TYR A 451 18.77 -11.42 -9.83
N ALA A 452 19.35 -12.40 -9.17
CA ALA A 452 20.77 -12.64 -9.23
C ALA A 452 21.07 -14.10 -9.58
N LYS A 453 22.10 -14.31 -10.39
CA LYS A 453 22.68 -15.62 -10.70
C LYS A 453 24.14 -15.62 -10.30
N LEU A 454 24.69 -16.80 -10.04
CA LEU A 454 26.14 -16.91 -9.88
C LEU A 454 26.82 -16.87 -11.25
N GLY A 455 27.76 -15.95 -11.42
CA GLY A 455 28.68 -15.96 -12.55
C GLY A 455 29.62 -17.17 -12.53
N ALA A 456 30.33 -17.38 -13.62
CA ALA A 456 31.34 -18.45 -13.71
C ALA A 456 32.50 -18.31 -12.68
N ASP A 457 32.72 -17.10 -12.19
CA ASP A 457 33.65 -16.72 -11.15
C ASP A 457 33.10 -16.91 -9.72
N GLY A 458 31.85 -17.37 -9.58
CA GLY A 458 31.18 -17.53 -8.30
C GLY A 458 30.71 -16.22 -7.65
N ILE A 459 30.77 -15.08 -8.37
CA ILE A 459 30.27 -13.79 -7.92
C ILE A 459 28.83 -13.63 -8.39
N PRO A 460 27.93 -13.05 -7.58
CA PRO A 460 26.59 -12.72 -8.03
C PRO A 460 26.61 -11.77 -9.23
N ASP A 461 25.90 -12.14 -10.30
CA ASP A 461 25.68 -11.30 -11.47
C ASP A 461 24.30 -10.62 -11.37
N LEU A 462 24.30 -9.29 -11.39
CA LEU A 462 23.13 -8.44 -11.27
C LEU A 462 22.72 -7.79 -12.60
N SER A 463 23.30 -8.21 -13.73
CA SER A 463 23.05 -7.60 -15.04
C SER A 463 21.60 -7.73 -15.51
N ASP A 464 20.86 -8.72 -15.00
CA ASP A 464 19.45 -8.99 -15.25
C ASP A 464 18.60 -8.84 -13.99
N ALA A 465 19.02 -7.98 -13.04
CA ALA A 465 18.33 -7.84 -11.77
C ALA A 465 16.85 -7.44 -11.92
N TYR A 466 16.52 -6.61 -12.88
CA TYR A 466 15.16 -6.19 -13.19
C TYR A 466 14.91 -6.25 -14.69
N ALA A 467 13.68 -6.61 -15.09
CA ALA A 467 13.25 -6.62 -16.48
C ALA A 467 13.28 -5.20 -17.07
N LYS A 468 13.53 -5.11 -18.37
CA LYS A 468 13.50 -3.85 -19.11
C LYS A 468 12.29 -3.79 -20.02
N GLY A 469 11.61 -2.66 -20.03
CA GLY A 469 10.40 -2.45 -20.82
C GLY A 469 9.15 -2.97 -20.13
N ILE A 470 8.05 -2.96 -20.89
CA ILE A 470 6.72 -3.34 -20.40
C ILE A 470 6.49 -4.85 -20.59
N GLY A 471 5.78 -5.48 -19.68
CA GLY A 471 5.47 -6.90 -19.73
C GLY A 471 4.37 -7.27 -20.72
N GLU A 472 4.26 -8.57 -21.05
CA GLU A 472 3.22 -9.07 -21.96
C GLU A 472 1.81 -8.95 -21.37
N TRP A 473 1.66 -9.10 -20.03
CA TRP A 473 0.39 -8.86 -19.37
C TRP A 473 0.00 -7.38 -19.40
N ASP A 474 0.95 -6.47 -19.26
CA ASP A 474 0.71 -5.03 -19.32
C ASP A 474 0.14 -4.59 -20.67
N LYS A 475 0.63 -5.21 -21.78
CA LYS A 475 0.06 -4.99 -23.11
C LYS A 475 -1.39 -5.49 -23.20
N VAL A 476 -1.70 -6.62 -22.57
CA VAL A 476 -3.09 -7.14 -22.47
C VAL A 476 -3.97 -6.18 -21.67
N SER A 477 -3.47 -5.69 -20.55
CA SER A 477 -4.19 -4.74 -19.70
C SER A 477 -4.51 -3.45 -20.46
N ILE A 478 -3.52 -2.86 -21.14
CA ILE A 478 -3.74 -1.66 -21.96
C ILE A 478 -4.68 -1.96 -23.13
N ALA A 479 -4.58 -3.12 -23.76
CA ALA A 479 -5.54 -3.51 -24.81
C ALA A 479 -6.96 -3.59 -24.28
N TYR A 480 -7.16 -4.22 -23.12
CA TYR A 480 -8.48 -4.26 -22.48
C TYR A 480 -9.02 -2.86 -22.13
N GLY A 481 -8.20 -2.02 -21.51
CA GLY A 481 -8.64 -0.72 -21.00
C GLY A 481 -8.75 0.36 -22.08
N TYR A 482 -7.88 0.38 -23.07
CA TYR A 482 -7.67 1.54 -23.93
C TYR A 482 -7.83 1.29 -25.43
N GLN A 483 -7.98 0.03 -25.88
CA GLN A 483 -8.19 -0.22 -27.30
C GLN A 483 -9.52 0.42 -27.75
N ASP A 484 -9.44 1.18 -28.83
CA ASP A 484 -10.58 1.78 -29.51
C ASP A 484 -11.11 0.81 -30.56
N PHE A 485 -12.42 0.56 -30.59
CA PHE A 485 -13.05 -0.37 -31.51
C PHE A 485 -13.93 0.37 -32.49
N PRO A 486 -13.88 0.02 -33.81
CA PRO A 486 -14.86 0.52 -34.77
C PRO A 486 -16.30 0.16 -34.36
N THR A 487 -17.26 0.96 -34.75
CA THR A 487 -18.69 0.74 -34.43
C THR A 487 -19.25 -0.58 -34.95
N SER A 488 -18.57 -1.21 -35.93
CA SER A 488 -18.91 -2.53 -36.48
C SER A 488 -18.50 -3.70 -35.59
N VAL A 489 -17.69 -3.46 -34.53
CA VAL A 489 -17.17 -4.47 -33.64
C VAL A 489 -18.00 -4.47 -32.36
N ASP A 490 -18.46 -5.65 -31.94
CA ASP A 490 -19.03 -5.81 -30.61
C ASP A 490 -17.95 -5.74 -29.56
N GLU A 491 -17.92 -4.63 -28.82
CA GLU A 491 -16.88 -4.32 -27.82
C GLU A 491 -16.79 -5.43 -26.76
N LYS A 492 -17.93 -5.94 -26.27
CA LYS A 492 -17.97 -6.97 -25.22
C LYS A 492 -17.28 -8.26 -25.69
N THR A 493 -17.56 -8.70 -26.89
CA THR A 493 -16.93 -9.89 -27.48
C THR A 493 -15.43 -9.65 -27.72
N ALA A 494 -15.04 -8.48 -28.21
CA ALA A 494 -13.64 -8.16 -28.48
C ALA A 494 -12.81 -8.10 -27.19
N LEU A 495 -13.33 -7.52 -26.12
CA LEU A 495 -12.69 -7.47 -24.81
C LEU A 495 -12.51 -8.87 -24.20
N ASP A 496 -13.53 -9.73 -24.31
CA ASP A 496 -13.45 -11.12 -23.87
C ASP A 496 -12.40 -11.92 -24.68
N GLN A 497 -12.28 -11.68 -25.97
CA GLN A 497 -11.24 -12.31 -26.81
C GLN A 497 -9.83 -11.89 -26.37
N ILE A 498 -9.61 -10.63 -26.01
CA ILE A 498 -8.30 -10.15 -25.51
C ILE A 498 -7.88 -10.99 -24.31
N LEU A 499 -8.76 -11.14 -23.30
CA LEU A 499 -8.46 -11.89 -22.10
C LEU A 499 -8.32 -13.38 -22.34
N SER A 500 -9.23 -13.99 -23.12
CA SER A 500 -9.20 -15.42 -23.42
C SER A 500 -7.92 -15.81 -24.18
N GLN A 501 -7.47 -14.99 -25.14
CA GLN A 501 -6.21 -15.21 -25.83
C GLN A 501 -4.98 -15.06 -24.91
N ALA A 502 -5.02 -14.14 -23.95
CA ALA A 502 -3.96 -13.99 -22.96
C ALA A 502 -3.84 -15.24 -22.08
N PHE A 503 -4.96 -15.74 -21.55
CA PHE A 503 -4.97 -16.97 -20.74
C PHE A 503 -4.56 -18.21 -21.56
N ALA A 504 -4.96 -18.29 -22.82
CA ALA A 504 -4.53 -19.37 -23.70
C ALA A 504 -3.00 -19.40 -23.94
N ARG A 505 -2.33 -18.23 -23.84
CA ARG A 505 -0.87 -18.12 -23.87
C ARG A 505 -0.21 -18.38 -22.52
N GLY A 506 -0.98 -18.70 -21.48
CA GLY A 506 -0.49 -18.98 -20.14
C GLY A 506 -0.26 -17.73 -19.28
N LEU A 507 -0.63 -16.53 -19.74
CA LEU A 507 -0.62 -15.33 -18.91
C LEU A 507 -1.70 -15.45 -17.83
N MET A 508 -1.42 -14.88 -16.65
CA MET A 508 -2.31 -14.97 -15.47
C MET A 508 -2.44 -13.60 -14.81
N TYR A 509 -3.53 -13.45 -14.07
CA TYR A 509 -3.76 -12.30 -13.22
C TYR A 509 -4.27 -12.75 -11.84
N LEU A 510 -3.51 -12.40 -10.81
CA LEU A 510 -3.85 -12.51 -9.39
C LEU A 510 -3.28 -11.28 -8.67
N THR A 511 -3.99 -10.78 -7.67
CA THR A 511 -3.70 -9.49 -7.07
C THR A 511 -3.43 -9.58 -5.56
N ASP A 512 -3.53 -8.49 -4.84
CA ASP A 512 -3.16 -8.34 -3.44
C ASP A 512 -3.80 -9.35 -2.50
N GLN A 513 -5.11 -9.58 -2.64
CA GLN A 513 -5.83 -10.55 -1.81
C GLN A 513 -5.32 -12.00 -1.94
N ASP A 514 -4.70 -12.32 -3.08
CA ASP A 514 -4.20 -13.65 -3.41
C ASP A 514 -2.73 -13.84 -3.00
N ALA A 515 -2.01 -12.74 -2.82
CA ALA A 515 -0.57 -12.73 -2.62
C ALA A 515 -0.14 -12.24 -1.22
N ARG A 516 -0.75 -11.18 -0.67
CA ARG A 516 -0.30 -10.55 0.58
C ARG A 516 -0.56 -11.33 1.85
N PRO A 517 -1.72 -11.99 2.06
CA PRO A 517 -1.94 -12.72 3.30
C PRO A 517 -0.93 -13.84 3.51
N ALA A 518 -0.40 -13.98 4.72
CA ALA A 518 0.45 -15.11 5.10
C ALA A 518 -0.25 -16.46 4.88
N SER A 519 -1.58 -16.46 4.94
CA SER A 519 -2.46 -17.59 4.66
C SER A 519 -2.72 -17.85 3.18
N ALA A 520 -2.30 -16.98 2.27
CA ALA A 520 -2.55 -17.12 0.84
C ALA A 520 -2.20 -18.52 0.31
N SER A 521 -2.97 -19.00 -0.65
CA SER A 521 -2.91 -20.37 -1.13
C SER A 521 -2.35 -20.53 -2.54
N SER A 522 -2.29 -19.46 -3.33
CA SER A 522 -1.78 -19.54 -4.71
C SER A 522 -0.28 -19.87 -4.70
N SER A 523 0.12 -20.85 -5.50
CA SER A 523 1.53 -21.24 -5.67
C SER A 523 2.26 -20.37 -6.71
N VAL A 524 1.55 -19.41 -7.32
CA VAL A 524 2.06 -18.57 -8.42
C VAL A 524 1.87 -17.07 -8.20
N ALA A 525 1.33 -16.65 -7.06
CA ALA A 525 1.12 -15.24 -6.75
C ALA A 525 1.87 -14.84 -5.47
N HIS A 526 2.95 -14.09 -5.65
CA HIS A 526 3.84 -13.69 -4.54
C HIS A 526 4.40 -12.29 -4.75
N LEU A 527 4.81 -11.68 -3.65
CA LEU A 527 5.55 -10.43 -3.63
C LEU A 527 7.04 -10.73 -3.49
N TRP A 528 7.88 -10.04 -4.24
CA TRP A 528 9.34 -10.10 -4.12
C TRP A 528 9.95 -11.49 -4.39
N ASP A 529 9.26 -12.31 -5.18
CA ASP A 529 9.78 -13.58 -5.68
C ASP A 529 10.38 -13.43 -7.08
N ASN A 530 10.99 -14.50 -7.54
CA ASN A 530 11.51 -14.66 -8.90
C ASN A 530 11.29 -16.10 -9.38
N GLY A 531 11.52 -16.30 -10.66
CA GLY A 531 11.61 -17.61 -11.28
C GLY A 531 10.26 -18.20 -11.72
N THR A 532 10.34 -19.16 -12.63
CA THR A 532 9.16 -19.88 -13.16
C THR A 532 8.64 -20.95 -12.21
N ASN A 533 9.49 -21.46 -11.32
CA ASN A 533 9.14 -22.35 -10.23
C ASN A 533 9.80 -21.83 -8.95
N VAL A 534 8.97 -21.53 -7.96
CA VAL A 534 9.43 -20.88 -6.72
C VAL A 534 10.38 -21.77 -5.90
N VAL A 535 10.26 -23.10 -5.98
CA VAL A 535 11.12 -24.04 -5.25
C VAL A 535 12.51 -24.12 -5.87
N ASP A 536 12.59 -24.17 -7.20
CA ASP A 536 13.88 -24.16 -7.92
C ASP A 536 14.59 -22.84 -7.69
N GLU A 537 13.86 -21.72 -7.72
CA GLU A 537 14.42 -20.41 -7.47
C GLU A 537 14.90 -20.22 -6.04
N LEU A 538 14.23 -20.82 -5.04
CA LEU A 538 14.77 -20.83 -3.67
C LEU A 538 16.16 -21.49 -3.63
N GLY A 539 16.36 -22.57 -4.37
CA GLY A 539 17.65 -23.21 -4.52
C GLY A 539 18.71 -22.27 -5.12
N ASN A 540 18.36 -21.45 -6.14
CA ASN A 540 19.23 -20.43 -6.72
C ASN A 540 19.55 -19.33 -5.70
N VAL A 541 18.54 -18.79 -5.06
CA VAL A 541 18.65 -17.72 -4.05
C VAL A 541 19.56 -18.14 -2.89
N MET A 542 19.43 -19.39 -2.41
CA MET A 542 20.29 -19.92 -1.35
C MET A 542 21.75 -20.07 -1.80
N LYS A 543 22.00 -20.43 -3.06
CA LYS A 543 23.37 -20.48 -3.62
C LYS A 543 23.98 -19.08 -3.71
N VAL A 544 23.22 -18.09 -4.20
CA VAL A 544 23.65 -16.68 -4.28
C VAL A 544 23.96 -16.15 -2.88
N ARG A 545 23.03 -16.36 -1.93
CA ARG A 545 23.20 -15.95 -0.53
C ARG A 545 24.48 -16.58 0.09
N ALA A 546 24.66 -17.87 -0.07
CA ALA A 546 25.85 -18.56 0.46
C ALA A 546 27.16 -18.03 -0.17
N ALA A 547 27.15 -17.71 -1.46
CA ALA A 547 28.30 -17.14 -2.14
C ALA A 547 28.62 -15.72 -1.64
N ALA A 548 27.59 -14.89 -1.45
CA ALA A 548 27.74 -13.55 -0.89
C ALA A 548 28.28 -13.60 0.54
N LEU A 549 27.70 -14.44 1.42
CA LEU A 549 28.13 -14.57 2.82
C LEU A 549 29.58 -15.11 2.96
N ARG A 550 30.02 -16.00 2.08
CA ARG A 550 31.45 -16.48 2.08
C ARG A 550 32.44 -15.37 1.78
N ARG A 551 32.02 -14.35 1.02
CA ARG A 551 32.86 -13.20 0.65
C ARG A 551 32.63 -11.99 1.54
N PHE A 552 31.66 -12.10 2.44
CA PHE A 552 31.21 -10.99 3.27
C PHE A 552 32.31 -10.59 4.28
N GLY A 553 32.58 -9.28 4.37
CA GLY A 553 33.60 -8.75 5.25
C GLY A 553 33.85 -7.25 5.07
N GLU A 554 35.02 -6.77 5.37
CA GLU A 554 35.38 -5.34 5.31
C GLU A 554 35.10 -4.71 3.94
N ASN A 555 35.24 -5.49 2.86
CA ASN A 555 34.98 -5.01 1.50
C ASN A 555 33.47 -4.72 1.19
N ASN A 556 32.59 -4.98 2.13
CA ASN A 556 31.16 -4.63 2.01
C ASN A 556 30.83 -3.22 2.52
N ILE A 557 31.78 -2.55 3.19
CA ILE A 557 31.62 -1.17 3.67
C ILE A 557 32.74 -0.29 3.13
N ARG A 558 32.47 1.03 3.06
CA ARG A 558 33.40 2.01 2.50
C ARG A 558 34.61 2.24 3.42
N ASP A 559 35.73 2.56 2.83
CA ASP A 559 36.94 2.98 3.59
C ASP A 559 36.57 4.16 4.52
N GLY A 560 36.95 4.05 5.79
CA GLY A 560 36.64 5.05 6.82
C GLY A 560 35.24 4.97 7.44
N ALA A 561 34.37 4.08 6.99
CA ALA A 561 33.10 3.81 7.68
C ALA A 561 33.37 3.07 9.01
N PRO A 562 32.59 3.31 10.05
CA PRO A 562 32.68 2.53 11.29
C PRO A 562 32.43 1.04 11.01
N MET A 563 33.31 0.16 11.51
CA MET A 563 33.17 -1.28 11.30
C MET A 563 31.80 -1.83 11.73
N ALA A 564 31.17 -1.23 12.72
CA ALA A 564 29.81 -1.62 13.16
C ALA A 564 28.74 -1.50 12.07
N THR A 565 28.93 -0.67 11.04
CA THR A 565 27.99 -0.52 9.91
C THR A 565 27.99 -1.71 8.96
N ILE A 566 28.91 -2.66 9.14
CA ILE A 566 28.90 -3.94 8.42
C ILE A 566 27.62 -4.73 8.71
N GLU A 567 27.03 -4.53 9.90
CA GLU A 567 25.75 -5.14 10.27
C GLU A 567 24.61 -4.64 9.36
N ASP A 568 24.61 -3.35 8.99
CA ASP A 568 23.56 -2.77 8.13
C ASP A 568 23.53 -3.46 6.75
N VAL A 569 24.70 -3.79 6.23
CA VAL A 569 24.86 -4.49 4.94
C VAL A 569 24.63 -6.00 5.08
N LEU A 570 24.91 -6.57 6.26
CA LEU A 570 24.71 -8.00 6.54
C LEU A 570 23.23 -8.38 6.52
N VAL A 571 22.37 -7.56 7.12
CA VAL A 571 20.93 -7.86 7.27
C VAL A 571 20.26 -8.23 5.94
N PRO A 572 20.30 -7.41 4.87
CA PRO A 572 19.63 -7.74 3.62
C PRO A 572 20.21 -8.99 2.94
N ILE A 573 21.45 -9.33 3.17
CA ILE A 573 22.09 -10.53 2.60
C ILE A 573 21.77 -11.77 3.42
N TYR A 574 21.80 -11.66 4.74
CA TYR A 574 21.39 -12.78 5.58
C TYR A 574 19.93 -13.14 5.36
N MET A 575 19.05 -12.13 5.20
CA MET A 575 17.62 -12.27 4.94
C MET A 575 17.27 -12.38 3.44
N TYR A 576 18.25 -12.53 2.54
CA TYR A 576 18.07 -12.42 1.08
C TYR A 576 17.01 -13.38 0.51
N HIS A 577 16.84 -14.54 1.15
CA HIS A 577 15.89 -15.59 0.76
C HIS A 577 14.49 -15.43 1.36
N ARG A 578 14.25 -14.43 2.21
CA ARG A 578 13.00 -14.32 2.99
C ARG A 578 11.72 -14.41 2.16
N TYR A 579 11.64 -13.66 1.08
CA TYR A 579 10.43 -13.62 0.24
C TYR A 579 10.27 -14.86 -0.63
N GLN A 580 11.38 -15.43 -1.08
CA GLN A 580 11.33 -16.68 -1.82
C GLN A 580 10.88 -17.84 -0.93
N VAL A 581 11.23 -17.84 0.36
CA VAL A 581 10.69 -18.77 1.36
C VAL A 581 9.19 -18.59 1.52
N GLU A 582 8.69 -17.37 1.58
CA GLU A 582 7.24 -17.11 1.64
C GLU A 582 6.51 -17.70 0.43
N ALA A 583 7.05 -17.48 -0.77
CA ALA A 583 6.53 -18.04 -2.00
C ALA A 583 6.47 -19.59 -1.95
N VAL A 584 7.57 -20.23 -1.53
CA VAL A 584 7.64 -21.69 -1.43
C VAL A 584 6.71 -22.21 -0.33
N ALA A 585 6.58 -21.53 0.80
CA ALA A 585 5.68 -21.94 1.87
C ALA A 585 4.21 -21.99 1.45
N LYS A 586 3.79 -21.14 0.49
CA LYS A 586 2.42 -21.14 -0.06
C LYS A 586 2.10 -22.38 -0.89
N VAL A 587 3.10 -23.06 -1.42
CA VAL A 587 2.95 -24.34 -2.14
C VAL A 587 2.44 -25.43 -1.20
N VAL A 588 2.83 -25.40 0.08
CA VAL A 588 2.40 -26.36 1.11
C VAL A 588 0.95 -26.06 1.51
N GLY A 589 0.04 -26.97 1.25
CA GLY A 589 -1.41 -26.74 1.36
C GLY A 589 -1.89 -25.71 0.34
N GLY A 590 -1.21 -25.63 -0.81
CA GLY A 590 -1.49 -24.66 -1.88
C GLY A 590 -2.62 -25.10 -2.80
N GLN A 591 -3.22 -24.10 -3.45
CA GLN A 591 -4.26 -24.29 -4.46
C GLN A 591 -4.10 -23.23 -5.54
N ASP A 592 -3.99 -23.65 -6.79
CA ASP A 592 -3.92 -22.78 -7.96
C ASP A 592 -5.30 -22.54 -8.53
N TYR A 593 -5.58 -21.30 -8.88
CA TYR A 593 -6.85 -20.86 -9.42
C TYR A 593 -6.68 -19.60 -10.28
N THR A 594 -7.73 -19.25 -10.98
CA THR A 594 -7.89 -17.99 -11.69
C THR A 594 -9.28 -17.43 -11.40
N PHE A 595 -9.51 -16.15 -11.68
CA PHE A 595 -10.85 -15.54 -11.56
C PHE A 595 -11.71 -15.98 -12.74
N SER A 596 -12.22 -17.23 -12.68
CA SER A 596 -12.91 -17.87 -13.77
C SER A 596 -14.35 -17.38 -13.94
N LEU A 597 -14.80 -17.27 -15.19
CA LEU A 597 -16.17 -16.95 -15.57
C LEU A 597 -16.88 -18.17 -16.18
N LYS A 598 -18.15 -18.36 -15.82
CA LYS A 598 -18.97 -19.44 -16.38
C LYS A 598 -19.04 -19.35 -17.91
N GLY A 599 -18.72 -20.45 -18.57
CA GLY A 599 -18.80 -20.58 -20.04
C GLY A 599 -17.60 -20.02 -20.81
N LYS A 600 -16.50 -19.63 -20.12
CA LYS A 600 -15.31 -19.09 -20.73
C LYS A 600 -14.14 -20.07 -20.85
N GLY A 601 -14.33 -21.34 -20.46
CA GLY A 601 -13.28 -22.36 -20.53
C GLY A 601 -12.17 -22.21 -19.52
N ASP A 602 -12.40 -21.42 -18.47
CA ASP A 602 -11.42 -21.15 -17.42
C ASP A 602 -11.12 -22.40 -16.59
N ARG A 603 -9.92 -22.46 -16.02
CA ARG A 603 -9.47 -23.60 -15.22
C ARG A 603 -10.19 -23.62 -13.87
N ASN A 604 -10.66 -24.80 -13.47
CA ASN A 604 -11.13 -25.02 -12.11
C ASN A 604 -9.95 -24.94 -11.12
N PRO A 605 -10.20 -24.53 -9.87
CA PRO A 605 -9.19 -24.55 -8.84
C PRO A 605 -8.57 -25.95 -8.67
N GLN A 606 -7.24 -26.03 -8.63
CA GLN A 606 -6.48 -27.27 -8.49
C GLN A 606 -5.64 -27.22 -7.21
N ILE A 607 -5.70 -28.29 -6.42
CA ILE A 607 -4.75 -28.45 -5.32
C ILE A 607 -3.38 -28.72 -5.93
N VAL A 608 -2.33 -28.06 -5.40
CA VAL A 608 -0.95 -28.25 -5.85
C VAL A 608 -0.55 -29.72 -5.72
N ALA A 609 0.16 -30.24 -6.71
CA ALA A 609 0.55 -31.64 -6.75
C ALA A 609 1.22 -32.09 -5.43
N PRO A 610 0.87 -33.27 -4.90
CA PRO A 610 1.38 -33.76 -3.61
C PRO A 610 2.90 -33.82 -3.53
N GLU A 611 3.57 -34.19 -4.61
CA GLU A 611 5.02 -34.29 -4.72
C GLU A 611 5.66 -32.90 -4.64
N GLU A 612 5.05 -31.88 -5.27
CA GLU A 612 5.53 -30.52 -5.24
C GLU A 612 5.36 -29.89 -3.85
N GLN A 613 4.24 -30.17 -3.17
CA GLN A 613 4.06 -29.72 -1.79
C GLN A 613 5.13 -30.31 -0.85
N ARG A 614 5.49 -31.60 -1.03
CA ARG A 614 6.54 -32.23 -0.23
C ARG A 614 7.93 -31.70 -0.57
N ARG A 615 8.19 -31.42 -1.86
CA ARG A 615 9.42 -30.80 -2.33
C ARG A 615 9.58 -29.38 -1.74
N ALA A 616 8.51 -28.61 -1.78
CA ALA A 616 8.47 -27.28 -1.21
C ALA A 616 8.75 -27.28 0.30
N LEU A 617 8.08 -28.16 1.05
CA LEU A 617 8.31 -28.31 2.49
C LEU A 617 9.78 -28.66 2.79
N ALA A 618 10.36 -29.61 2.06
CA ALA A 618 11.78 -29.96 2.24
C ALA A 618 12.71 -28.78 1.96
N ALA A 619 12.49 -28.04 0.86
CA ALA A 619 13.30 -26.87 0.50
C ALA A 619 13.23 -25.76 1.54
N VAL A 620 12.05 -25.49 2.09
CA VAL A 620 11.87 -24.52 3.17
C VAL A 620 12.59 -24.96 4.45
N LEU A 621 12.47 -26.22 4.84
CA LEU A 621 13.13 -26.75 6.03
C LEU A 621 14.67 -26.77 5.89
N ASP A 622 15.20 -26.88 4.68
CA ASP A 622 16.64 -26.78 4.44
C ASP A 622 17.18 -25.38 4.76
N THR A 623 16.36 -24.32 4.69
CA THR A 623 16.78 -22.95 4.99
C THR A 623 17.00 -22.67 6.48
N ILE A 624 16.43 -23.50 7.36
CA ILE A 624 16.58 -23.36 8.82
C ILE A 624 17.53 -24.37 9.45
N LYS A 625 18.26 -25.12 8.65
CA LYS A 625 19.34 -25.97 9.15
C LYS A 625 20.50 -25.15 9.70
N PRO A 626 21.22 -25.59 10.72
CA PRO A 626 22.38 -24.87 11.26
C PRO A 626 23.39 -24.40 10.20
N ASP A 627 23.73 -25.25 9.24
CA ASP A 627 24.68 -24.93 8.16
C ASP A 627 24.20 -23.76 7.26
N ALA A 628 22.89 -23.59 7.11
CA ALA A 628 22.32 -22.48 6.35
C ALA A 628 22.24 -21.17 7.15
N LEU A 629 22.16 -21.27 8.48
CA LEU A 629 21.97 -20.15 9.39
C LEU A 629 23.28 -19.63 10.02
N MET A 630 24.30 -20.47 10.09
CA MET A 630 25.54 -20.15 10.77
C MET A 630 26.31 -19.03 10.05
N LEU A 631 26.67 -17.99 10.80
CA LEU A 631 27.59 -16.96 10.33
C LEU A 631 29.05 -17.44 10.46
N PRO A 632 29.91 -17.15 9.48
CA PRO A 632 31.33 -17.52 9.58
C PRO A 632 32.01 -16.84 10.77
N GLU A 633 32.81 -17.57 11.52
CA GLU A 633 33.56 -17.02 12.66
C GLU A 633 34.45 -15.80 12.30
N PRO A 634 35.12 -15.74 11.14
CA PRO A 634 35.85 -14.53 10.74
C PRO A 634 34.94 -13.30 10.64
N LEU A 635 33.68 -13.44 10.18
CA LEU A 635 32.72 -12.34 10.10
C LEU A 635 32.30 -11.89 11.50
N LEU A 636 31.99 -12.83 12.40
CA LEU A 636 31.56 -12.48 13.78
C LEU A 636 32.63 -11.66 14.50
N ARG A 637 33.92 -11.90 14.24
CA ARG A 637 35.03 -11.14 14.81
C ARG A 637 35.16 -9.72 14.24
N LEU A 638 34.54 -9.44 13.09
CA LEU A 638 34.58 -8.11 12.47
C LEU A 638 33.52 -7.15 12.96
N ILE A 639 32.48 -7.63 13.68
CA ILE A 639 31.33 -6.83 14.09
C ILE A 639 31.56 -6.32 15.52
N PRO A 640 32.06 -5.08 15.73
CA PRO A 640 32.21 -4.49 17.05
C PRO A 640 30.88 -3.93 17.55
N PRO A 641 30.80 -3.59 18.85
CA PRO A 641 29.70 -2.78 19.36
C PRO A 641 29.54 -1.47 18.57
N ARG A 642 28.31 -1.02 18.39
CA ARG A 642 28.02 0.24 17.69
C ARG A 642 28.51 1.44 18.51
N PRO A 643 29.23 2.39 17.89
CA PRO A 643 29.66 3.61 18.56
C PRO A 643 28.49 4.58 18.77
N SER A 644 28.66 5.54 19.68
CA SER A 644 27.72 6.65 19.85
C SER A 644 27.45 7.37 18.52
N GLY A 645 26.20 7.70 18.25
CA GLY A 645 25.77 8.31 16.98
C GLY A 645 25.40 7.31 15.87
N TYR A 646 25.55 6.01 16.10
CA TYR A 646 25.17 4.94 15.17
C TYR A 646 24.17 3.97 15.83
N PRO A 647 22.97 4.42 16.19
CA PRO A 647 21.98 3.57 16.85
C PRO A 647 21.51 2.46 15.93
N ARG A 648 21.03 1.36 16.50
CA ARG A 648 20.28 0.37 15.76
C ARG A 648 18.92 0.93 15.36
N THR A 649 18.45 0.47 14.22
CA THR A 649 17.17 0.84 13.62
C THR A 649 16.26 -0.40 13.58
N ARG A 650 15.05 -0.25 13.06
CA ARG A 650 14.15 -1.38 12.78
C ARG A 650 14.64 -2.29 11.63
N GLU A 651 15.64 -1.86 10.90
CA GLU A 651 16.24 -2.61 9.79
C GLU A 651 17.40 -3.51 10.26
N ASP A 652 17.76 -3.42 11.55
CA ASP A 652 18.79 -4.24 12.18
C ASP A 652 18.21 -5.43 12.94
N PHE A 653 19.00 -6.48 13.14
CA PHE A 653 18.61 -7.55 14.04
C PHE A 653 18.44 -7.02 15.46
N ARG A 654 17.35 -7.39 16.10
CA ARG A 654 17.14 -7.13 17.52
C ARG A 654 17.99 -8.10 18.33
N ILE A 655 18.73 -7.61 19.31
CA ILE A 655 19.73 -8.37 20.04
C ILE A 655 19.41 -8.45 21.52
N ARG A 656 19.88 -9.54 22.16
CA ARG A 656 19.78 -9.77 23.63
C ARG A 656 21.12 -9.69 24.33
N THR A 657 22.22 -9.46 23.62
CA THR A 657 23.60 -9.52 24.11
C THR A 657 24.29 -8.15 24.17
N GLN A 658 23.52 -7.08 24.38
CA GLN A 658 24.06 -5.72 24.38
C GLN A 658 25.32 -5.56 25.24
N PRO A 659 26.33 -4.78 24.76
CA PRO A 659 26.37 -4.06 23.47
C PRO A 659 26.89 -4.88 22.31
N THR A 660 27.28 -6.15 22.52
CA THR A 660 27.89 -7.02 21.49
C THR A 660 26.87 -7.51 20.49
N PHE A 661 27.31 -7.83 19.27
CA PHE A 661 26.47 -8.46 18.26
C PHE A 661 25.94 -9.81 18.77
N ASP A 662 24.68 -10.07 18.58
CA ASP A 662 24.02 -11.33 18.94
C ASP A 662 24.09 -12.30 17.77
N ALA A 663 24.97 -13.27 17.86
CA ALA A 663 25.17 -14.22 16.78
C ALA A 663 24.00 -15.20 16.56
N LEU A 664 23.09 -15.32 17.54
CA LEU A 664 21.90 -16.19 17.45
C LEU A 664 20.67 -15.44 16.93
N ALA A 665 20.60 -14.12 17.07
CA ALA A 665 19.47 -13.34 16.64
C ALA A 665 19.12 -13.46 15.14
N PRO A 666 20.08 -13.48 14.21
CA PRO A 666 19.80 -13.74 12.80
C PRO A 666 19.14 -15.10 12.54
N ALA A 667 19.59 -16.14 13.24
CA ALA A 667 19.03 -17.49 13.12
C ALA A 667 17.60 -17.55 13.68
N GLU A 668 17.35 -16.92 14.83
CA GLU A 668 16.02 -16.79 15.41
C GLU A 668 15.05 -16.10 14.44
N ALA A 669 15.47 -14.98 13.85
CA ALA A 669 14.64 -14.21 12.92
C ALA A 669 14.24 -15.02 11.67
N ILE A 670 15.14 -15.81 11.10
CA ILE A 670 14.80 -16.69 9.97
C ILE A 670 13.93 -17.86 10.41
N ALA A 671 14.22 -18.48 11.55
CA ALA A 671 13.43 -19.60 12.06
C ALA A 671 11.99 -19.18 12.30
N ASP A 672 11.77 -18.02 12.94
CA ASP A 672 10.45 -17.44 13.19
C ASP A 672 9.73 -17.11 11.88
N HIS A 673 10.43 -16.45 10.96
CA HIS A 673 9.89 -16.12 9.65
C HIS A 673 9.41 -17.36 8.88
N VAL A 674 10.21 -18.42 8.85
CA VAL A 674 9.87 -19.69 8.17
C VAL A 674 8.72 -20.41 8.88
N SER A 675 8.80 -20.55 10.19
CA SER A 675 7.85 -21.37 10.94
C SER A 675 6.47 -20.71 11.03
N SER A 676 6.41 -19.38 11.12
CA SER A 676 5.14 -18.64 11.10
C SER A 676 4.29 -18.88 9.86
N PHE A 677 4.92 -19.10 8.70
CA PHE A 677 4.20 -19.51 7.49
C PHE A 677 3.76 -20.96 7.55
N LEU A 678 4.60 -21.89 8.02
CA LEU A 678 4.28 -23.31 8.07
C LEU A 678 3.18 -23.64 9.11
N PHE A 679 3.18 -22.94 10.24
CA PHE A 679 2.18 -23.12 11.30
C PHE A 679 1.00 -22.16 11.19
N ASN A 680 0.85 -21.46 10.07
CA ASN A 680 -0.32 -20.61 9.84
C ASN A 680 -1.61 -21.46 9.94
N SER A 681 -2.58 -21.00 10.75
CA SER A 681 -3.79 -21.77 11.09
C SER A 681 -4.67 -22.09 9.88
N GLU A 682 -4.76 -21.20 8.91
CA GLU A 682 -5.57 -21.36 7.70
C GLU A 682 -4.89 -22.32 6.73
N ARG A 683 -3.57 -22.29 6.61
CA ARG A 683 -2.78 -23.30 5.88
C ARG A 683 -2.93 -24.67 6.53
N ALA A 684 -2.83 -24.75 7.84
CA ALA A 684 -3.05 -25.98 8.60
C ALA A 684 -4.47 -26.56 8.36
N ALA A 685 -5.47 -25.68 8.31
CA ALA A 685 -6.85 -26.10 7.99
C ALA A 685 -6.97 -26.67 6.56
N ARG A 686 -6.29 -26.04 5.57
CA ARG A 686 -6.27 -26.57 4.19
C ARG A 686 -5.57 -27.93 4.12
N LEU A 687 -4.46 -28.12 4.83
CA LEU A 687 -3.78 -29.43 4.89
C LEU A 687 -4.70 -30.52 5.43
N VAL A 688 -5.49 -30.24 6.47
CA VAL A 688 -6.52 -31.18 6.97
C VAL A 688 -7.57 -31.44 5.91
N GLN A 689 -8.12 -30.41 5.30
CA GLN A 689 -9.20 -30.52 4.30
C GLN A 689 -8.73 -31.23 3.03
N PHE A 690 -7.58 -30.86 2.49
CA PHE A 690 -7.09 -31.39 1.22
C PHE A 690 -6.68 -32.86 1.35
N HIS A 691 -6.06 -33.25 2.48
CA HIS A 691 -5.75 -34.64 2.78
C HIS A 691 -7.03 -35.50 2.96
N ALA A 692 -8.05 -34.96 3.62
CA ALA A 692 -9.33 -35.66 3.78
C ALA A 692 -10.07 -35.88 2.45
N ARG A 693 -9.89 -34.99 1.46
CA ARG A 693 -10.48 -35.12 0.11
C ARG A 693 -9.68 -36.06 -0.79
N ASP A 694 -8.35 -36.07 -0.61
CA ASP A 694 -7.44 -36.98 -1.31
C ASP A 694 -6.22 -37.24 -0.42
N SER A 695 -6.13 -38.46 0.09
CA SER A 695 -5.08 -38.87 1.01
C SER A 695 -3.65 -38.87 0.44
N ARG A 696 -3.48 -38.67 -0.86
CA ARG A 696 -2.18 -38.48 -1.49
C ARG A 696 -1.57 -37.11 -1.12
N ASN A 697 -2.40 -36.10 -0.86
CA ASN A 697 -1.93 -34.80 -0.39
C ASN A 697 -1.32 -34.94 1.01
N PRO A 698 -0.25 -34.16 1.31
CA PRO A 698 0.29 -34.14 2.66
C PRO A 698 -0.77 -33.62 3.64
N GLY A 699 -0.96 -34.36 4.74
CA GLY A 699 -1.82 -33.92 5.83
C GLY A 699 -1.05 -33.09 6.86
N LEU A 700 -1.75 -32.36 7.73
CA LEU A 700 -1.14 -31.57 8.79
C LEU A 700 -0.23 -32.40 9.68
N SER A 701 -0.64 -33.65 10.02
CA SER A 701 0.19 -34.55 10.82
C SER A 701 1.53 -34.88 10.14
N GLU A 702 1.53 -35.16 8.82
CA GLU A 702 2.77 -35.39 8.05
C GLU A 702 3.67 -34.16 8.04
N VAL A 703 3.09 -32.97 7.84
CA VAL A 703 3.84 -31.71 7.80
C VAL A 703 4.52 -31.45 9.13
N ILE A 704 3.80 -31.56 10.25
CA ILE A 704 4.38 -31.38 11.59
C ILE A 704 5.47 -32.42 11.86
N ASP A 705 5.25 -33.69 11.50
CA ASP A 705 6.27 -34.75 11.67
C ASP A 705 7.55 -34.42 10.88
N ARG A 706 7.44 -33.95 9.66
CA ARG A 706 8.62 -33.55 8.86
C ARG A 706 9.36 -32.36 9.48
N ILE A 707 8.62 -31.37 9.99
CA ILE A 707 9.22 -30.22 10.72
C ILE A 707 9.98 -30.73 11.96
N VAL A 708 9.32 -31.51 12.82
CA VAL A 708 9.92 -32.04 14.04
C VAL A 708 11.11 -32.96 13.74
N ASN A 709 11.03 -33.77 12.67
CA ASN A 709 12.12 -34.66 12.29
C ASN A 709 13.35 -33.92 11.75
N SER A 710 13.15 -32.80 11.05
CA SER A 710 14.23 -31.98 10.49
C SER A 710 14.84 -31.00 11.50
N THR A 711 14.21 -30.79 12.65
CA THR A 711 14.62 -29.84 13.71
C THR A 711 14.97 -30.60 14.98
N TRP A 712 13.98 -30.90 15.81
CA TRP A 712 14.16 -31.58 17.11
C TRP A 712 14.85 -32.95 17.05
N LYS A 713 14.50 -33.74 16.02
CA LYS A 713 14.99 -35.12 15.87
C LYS A 713 16.17 -35.23 14.87
N SER A 714 16.68 -34.11 14.38
CA SER A 714 17.91 -34.11 13.58
C SER A 714 19.12 -34.46 14.46
N PRO A 715 20.22 -34.95 13.87
CA PRO A 715 21.45 -35.19 14.62
C PRO A 715 21.86 -33.93 15.40
N VAL A 716 22.27 -34.13 16.64
CA VAL A 716 22.71 -33.04 17.52
C VAL A 716 24.01 -32.45 16.97
N ALA A 717 24.00 -31.16 16.68
CA ALA A 717 25.18 -30.38 16.31
C ALA A 717 26.09 -30.15 17.54
N THR A 718 27.23 -29.50 17.36
CA THR A 718 28.15 -29.18 18.44
C THR A 718 28.52 -27.70 18.42
N GLY A 719 28.75 -27.12 19.60
CA GLY A 719 29.21 -25.74 19.74
C GLY A 719 28.22 -24.71 19.22
N TYR A 720 28.69 -23.74 18.40
CA TYR A 720 27.82 -22.66 17.87
C TYR A 720 26.66 -23.20 17.03
N ALA A 721 26.87 -24.24 16.24
CA ALA A 721 25.81 -24.89 15.47
C ALA A 721 24.75 -25.54 16.36
N GLU A 722 25.10 -26.05 17.53
CA GLU A 722 24.18 -26.61 18.53
C GLU A 722 23.27 -25.50 19.08
N GLU A 723 23.82 -24.32 19.41
CA GLU A 723 23.04 -23.21 19.94
C GLU A 723 22.08 -22.65 18.89
N ILE A 724 22.47 -22.64 17.60
CA ILE A 724 21.56 -22.33 16.49
C ILE A 724 20.43 -23.38 16.42
N GLN A 725 20.76 -24.67 16.51
CA GLN A 725 19.77 -25.74 16.50
C GLN A 725 18.79 -25.61 17.68
N HIS A 726 19.30 -25.29 18.89
CA HIS A 726 18.46 -25.03 20.07
C HIS A 726 17.54 -23.83 19.82
N THR A 727 18.04 -22.75 19.23
CA THR A 727 17.25 -21.55 18.88
C THR A 727 16.11 -21.90 17.93
N VAL A 728 16.40 -22.60 16.82
CA VAL A 728 15.40 -23.06 15.85
C VAL A 728 14.37 -23.96 16.50
N ASN A 729 14.83 -24.92 17.32
CA ASN A 729 13.95 -25.87 18.02
C ASN A 729 12.96 -25.15 18.94
N MET A 730 13.40 -24.12 19.69
CA MET A 730 12.50 -23.37 20.58
C MET A 730 11.48 -22.53 19.81
N VAL A 731 11.87 -21.93 18.69
CA VAL A 731 10.93 -21.21 17.81
C VAL A 731 9.85 -22.16 17.30
N ILE A 732 10.25 -23.31 16.73
CA ILE A 732 9.31 -24.35 16.25
C ILE A 732 8.37 -24.84 17.35
N LEU A 733 8.88 -25.00 18.57
CA LEU A 733 8.05 -25.37 19.73
C LEU A 733 7.02 -24.30 20.04
N GLY A 734 7.45 -23.03 20.06
CA GLY A 734 6.58 -21.89 20.32
C GLY A 734 5.42 -21.79 19.31
N ASP A 735 5.73 -21.95 18.02
CA ASP A 735 4.72 -21.88 16.95
C ASP A 735 3.79 -23.09 16.93
N LEU A 736 4.29 -24.29 17.26
CA LEU A 736 3.45 -25.47 17.40
C LEU A 736 2.47 -25.32 18.60
N MET A 737 2.93 -24.75 19.71
CA MET A 737 2.06 -24.40 20.85
C MET A 737 1.06 -23.30 20.45
N GLY A 738 1.52 -22.30 19.70
CA GLY A 738 0.68 -21.25 19.14
C GLY A 738 -0.46 -21.81 18.28
N LEU A 739 -0.16 -22.76 17.40
CA LEU A 739 -1.17 -23.43 16.56
C LEU A 739 -2.15 -24.26 17.41
N ALA A 740 -1.67 -24.96 18.43
CA ALA A 740 -2.50 -25.76 19.34
C ALA A 740 -3.49 -24.90 20.15
N SER A 741 -3.11 -23.66 20.48
CA SER A 741 -3.93 -22.71 21.25
C SER A 741 -4.65 -21.67 20.39
N ALA A 742 -4.49 -21.69 19.05
CA ALA A 742 -5.07 -20.69 18.16
C ALA A 742 -6.61 -20.73 18.20
N GLU A 743 -7.24 -19.71 18.73
CA GLU A 743 -8.71 -19.64 18.91
C GLU A 743 -9.48 -19.72 17.59
N ARG A 744 -8.91 -19.19 16.50
CA ARG A 744 -9.52 -19.21 15.17
C ARG A 744 -9.24 -20.48 14.38
N ALA A 745 -8.34 -21.35 14.84
CA ALA A 745 -8.05 -22.61 14.18
C ALA A 745 -9.19 -23.62 14.40
N PRO A 746 -9.58 -24.41 13.37
CA PRO A 746 -10.53 -25.50 13.54
C PRO A 746 -10.08 -26.50 14.60
N ASN A 747 -11.03 -27.12 15.31
CA ASN A 747 -10.73 -28.11 16.36
C ASN A 747 -9.85 -29.26 15.88
N GLN A 748 -10.02 -29.70 14.61
CA GLN A 748 -9.19 -30.77 14.02
C GLN A 748 -7.71 -30.35 13.92
N VAL A 749 -7.44 -29.09 13.60
CA VAL A 749 -6.07 -28.55 13.55
C VAL A 749 -5.46 -28.56 14.96
N ARG A 750 -6.19 -28.02 15.93
CA ARG A 750 -5.76 -27.95 17.32
C ARG A 750 -5.49 -29.34 17.91
N ALA A 751 -6.42 -30.29 17.70
CA ALA A 751 -6.29 -31.65 18.18
C ALA A 751 -5.04 -32.35 17.62
N ILE A 752 -4.72 -32.15 16.33
CA ILE A 752 -3.49 -32.68 15.73
C ILE A 752 -2.26 -32.04 16.37
N ALA A 753 -2.25 -30.72 16.53
CA ALA A 753 -1.14 -29.99 17.10
C ALA A 753 -0.90 -30.40 18.57
N GLU A 754 -1.95 -30.54 19.39
CA GLU A 754 -1.87 -31.04 20.77
C GLU A 754 -1.29 -32.46 20.84
N LEU A 755 -1.77 -33.37 19.96
CA LEU A 755 -1.22 -34.74 19.88
C LEU A 755 0.28 -34.69 19.54
N LYS A 756 0.70 -33.85 18.60
CA LYS A 756 2.11 -33.72 18.19
C LYS A 756 2.98 -33.15 19.30
N LEU A 757 2.46 -32.21 20.08
CA LEU A 757 3.14 -31.72 21.30
C LEU A 757 3.31 -32.83 22.34
N ASP A 758 2.31 -33.67 22.58
CA ASP A 758 2.43 -34.79 23.50
C ASP A 758 3.47 -35.81 23.01
N GLN A 759 3.46 -36.17 21.73
CA GLN A 759 4.47 -37.04 21.11
C GLN A 759 5.89 -36.46 21.24
N LEU A 760 6.06 -35.15 20.99
CA LEU A 760 7.35 -34.47 21.15
C LEU A 760 7.80 -34.48 22.62
N LYS A 761 6.92 -34.19 23.58
CA LYS A 761 7.22 -34.24 25.02
C LYS A 761 7.75 -35.61 25.43
N ASN A 762 7.08 -36.70 25.01
CA ASN A 762 7.48 -38.04 25.33
C ASN A 762 8.85 -38.42 24.74
N TRP A 763 9.10 -37.97 23.50
CA TRP A 763 10.41 -38.13 22.85
C TRP A 763 11.49 -37.34 23.59
N LEU A 764 11.29 -36.08 23.94
CA LEU A 764 12.22 -35.24 24.71
C LEU A 764 12.58 -35.90 26.05
N GLY A 765 11.58 -36.44 26.76
CA GLY A 765 11.79 -37.18 28.01
C GLY A 765 12.71 -38.39 27.85
N SER A 766 12.59 -39.11 26.74
CA SER A 766 13.47 -40.24 26.44
C SER A 766 14.90 -39.83 26.12
N GLN A 767 15.06 -38.76 25.30
CA GLN A 767 16.39 -38.26 24.91
C GLN A 767 17.16 -37.68 26.11
N ARG A 768 16.49 -37.03 27.04
CA ARG A 768 17.08 -36.49 28.26
C ARG A 768 17.79 -37.55 29.08
N THR A 769 17.33 -38.79 29.07
CA THR A 769 17.94 -39.91 29.82
C THR A 769 19.15 -40.49 29.08
N LEU A 770 19.28 -40.22 27.78
CA LEU A 770 20.34 -40.78 26.94
C LEU A 770 21.53 -39.83 26.77
N THR A 771 21.31 -38.53 26.89
CA THR A 771 22.37 -37.52 26.69
C THR A 771 23.26 -37.39 27.94
N MET A 772 24.58 -37.36 27.71
CA MET A 772 25.60 -37.13 28.74
C MET A 772 25.98 -35.65 28.84
N ASP A 773 25.73 -34.85 27.82
CA ASP A 773 26.00 -33.41 27.84
C ASP A 773 25.02 -32.69 28.78
N GLU A 774 25.54 -31.87 29.69
CA GLU A 774 24.75 -31.19 30.71
C GLU A 774 23.94 -30.05 30.12
N SER A 775 24.49 -29.27 29.21
CA SER A 775 23.82 -28.16 28.54
C SER A 775 22.65 -28.67 27.69
N HIS A 776 22.90 -29.67 26.87
CA HIS A 776 21.88 -30.30 26.05
C HIS A 776 20.77 -30.93 26.91
N ARG A 777 21.15 -31.59 28.00
CA ARG A 777 20.19 -32.17 28.96
C ARG A 777 19.33 -31.10 29.62
N ALA A 778 19.90 -29.95 30.02
CA ALA A 778 19.19 -28.82 30.57
C ALA A 778 18.21 -28.22 29.55
N PHE A 779 18.61 -28.11 28.28
CA PHE A 779 17.77 -27.65 27.18
C PHE A 779 16.56 -28.58 26.97
N LEU A 780 16.77 -29.90 26.88
CA LEU A 780 15.71 -30.90 26.75
C LEU A 780 14.75 -30.88 27.94
N PHE A 781 15.29 -30.71 29.17
CA PHE A 781 14.49 -30.56 30.38
C PHE A 781 13.60 -29.33 30.29
N TYR A 782 14.17 -28.17 29.95
CA TYR A 782 13.43 -26.92 29.83
C TYR A 782 12.29 -27.03 28.80
N ALA A 783 12.55 -27.54 27.60
CA ALA A 783 11.54 -27.74 26.57
C ALA A 783 10.41 -28.67 27.06
N THR A 784 10.75 -29.78 27.73
CA THR A 784 9.76 -30.70 28.29
C THR A 784 8.85 -30.01 29.30
N GLU A 785 9.42 -29.21 30.20
CA GLU A 785 8.66 -28.47 31.21
C GLU A 785 7.79 -27.37 30.59
N GLN A 786 8.23 -26.74 29.49
CA GLN A 786 7.37 -25.76 28.79
C GLN A 786 6.14 -26.45 28.17
N ILE A 787 6.30 -27.61 27.56
CA ILE A 787 5.14 -28.37 27.03
C ILE A 787 4.17 -28.78 28.15
N LYS A 788 4.67 -29.22 29.28
CA LYS A 788 3.82 -29.56 30.44
C LYS A 788 3.03 -28.34 30.93
N ARG A 789 3.71 -27.20 31.12
CA ARG A 789 3.05 -25.93 31.56
C ARG A 789 1.98 -25.52 30.57
N PHE A 790 2.26 -25.64 29.28
CA PHE A 790 1.31 -25.32 28.23
C PHE A 790 0.09 -26.27 28.27
N GLN A 791 0.32 -27.58 28.46
CA GLN A 791 -0.76 -28.57 28.55
C GLN A 791 -1.62 -28.39 29.81
N ASP A 792 -1.00 -27.97 30.94
CA ASP A 792 -1.74 -27.64 32.14
C ASP A 792 -2.57 -26.37 32.02
N ASP A 793 -2.02 -25.34 31.43
CA ASP A 793 -2.65 -24.05 31.14
C ASP A 793 -1.86 -23.29 30.07
N PRO A 794 -2.41 -23.13 28.88
CA PRO A 794 -1.73 -22.40 27.79
C PRO A 794 -1.25 -21.00 28.15
N LYS A 795 -1.90 -20.33 29.14
CA LYS A 795 -1.49 -19.00 29.64
C LYS A 795 -0.27 -19.03 30.56
N LYS A 796 0.11 -20.18 31.07
CA LYS A 796 1.33 -20.37 31.90
C LYS A 796 2.59 -20.65 31.09
N MET A 797 2.47 -20.69 29.76
CA MET A 797 3.64 -20.80 28.88
C MET A 797 4.59 -19.63 29.14
N ASN A 798 5.86 -19.91 29.33
CA ASN A 798 6.92 -18.94 29.61
C ASN A 798 8.07 -19.06 28.61
N LEU A 799 7.71 -19.17 27.33
CA LEU A 799 8.70 -19.08 26.24
C LEU A 799 8.99 -17.62 25.92
N THR A 800 10.27 -17.33 25.73
CA THR A 800 10.67 -16.06 25.12
C THR A 800 10.14 -16.03 23.69
N ARG A 801 9.34 -15.02 23.36
CA ARG A 801 8.91 -14.83 21.98
C ARG A 801 10.11 -14.46 21.11
N PRO A 802 10.18 -15.00 19.89
CA PRO A 802 11.15 -14.53 18.92
C PRO A 802 11.09 -13.02 18.76
N GLN A 803 12.22 -12.43 18.47
CA GLN A 803 12.27 -11.02 18.10
C GLN A 803 11.72 -10.86 16.68
N ASP A 804 10.93 -9.80 16.45
CA ASP A 804 10.47 -9.52 15.09
C ASP A 804 11.68 -9.45 14.14
N PRO A 805 11.58 -10.05 12.94
CA PRO A 805 12.65 -9.96 11.96
C PRO A 805 12.87 -8.50 11.54
N PRO A 806 14.10 -8.14 11.13
CA PRO A 806 14.35 -6.80 10.59
C PRO A 806 13.40 -6.47 9.46
N ASP A 807 13.02 -5.19 9.34
CA ASP A 807 12.16 -4.73 8.25
C ASP A 807 12.77 -5.07 6.89
N GLY A 808 11.93 -5.62 6.02
CA GLY A 808 12.30 -5.96 4.66
C GLY A 808 12.01 -4.85 3.65
N GLN A 809 11.68 -5.24 2.44
CA GLN A 809 11.22 -4.33 1.39
C GLN A 809 9.92 -3.66 1.85
N PRO A 810 9.76 -2.35 1.65
CA PRO A 810 8.51 -1.69 1.99
C PRO A 810 7.38 -2.28 1.13
N ILE A 811 6.34 -2.71 1.81
CA ILE A 811 5.10 -3.21 1.18
C ILE A 811 4.06 -2.15 1.44
N GLY A 812 3.46 -1.57 0.40
CA GLY A 812 2.34 -0.65 0.51
C GLY A 812 1.21 -1.27 1.33
N SER A 813 0.42 -0.46 2.03
CA SER A 813 -0.76 -0.95 2.73
C SER A 813 -1.74 -1.62 1.77
N PHE A 814 -2.64 -2.47 2.29
CA PHE A 814 -3.83 -2.96 1.55
C PHE A 814 -4.71 -1.81 1.03
N ALA A 815 -4.54 -0.64 1.60
CA ALA A 815 -5.21 0.59 1.22
C ALA A 815 -4.54 1.30 0.02
N CYS A 816 -4.20 0.56 -1.04
CA CYS A 816 -4.50 1.05 -2.38
C CYS A 816 -6.02 0.89 -2.56
N ASP A 817 -6.79 1.17 -1.51
CA ASP A 817 -8.24 1.24 -1.54
C ASP A 817 -8.60 2.55 -2.24
N TRP A 818 -9.06 2.38 -3.44
CA TRP A 818 -9.66 3.37 -4.32
C TRP A 818 -11.07 3.76 -3.83
#